data_c7d7faf671508323b7f8270a272670a3
#
_entry.id   c7d7faf671508323b7f8270a272670a3
#
_cell.length_a   1.000
_cell.length_b   1.000
_cell.length_c   1.000
_cell.angle_alpha   90.00
_cell.angle_beta   90.00
_cell.angle_gamma   90.00
#
_symmetry.space_group_name_H-M   'P 1'
#
loop_
_entity.id
_entity.type
_entity.pdbx_description
1 polymer ?
#
loop_
_entity_poly.entity_id
_entity_poly.type
_entity_poly.pdbx_seq_one_letter_code
_entity_poly.pdbx_strand_id
1 'polypeptide(L)'
;MILSDSWFFMVSDPYFCCMESTLEAVLTPDMLSFEAFKKTVLEDYRIALMSREVSLLGRREVLTGKAKFGIFGDGKEIPQVALAKFFQKGDFRSGYYRDQTLMFAIGTSNVEDYFAQLYADTENDPYSGGKNMNSHFASAFVNEKGEWNDLVNRYNISADIAPTAGQMGRALGLAYASKSFKASKHKDLLQHLSNDGNEVCFCTIGDASTSEGQFWEVINAAGVLQVPLVVLVFDDGYGISVPTKLQTTKGSISEALKGMQQTKDTNGLQIYTVKGWDYASLCEVLEEGVSFARENHTPVVFHVQELTQPQGHSTSGSHERYKSPERLQWEREWDGIKKMREWLIENNLSDDAELQQLEEATKQSVRVSKLAAWDKYIHPIKQKIQEGVALCNVGLNEAQLKTVQQITQELVTNKEPLKRDIFRTMSLVAEQFPHHPNLVAIQQFLDQYLAEQAPAYSKALYNEGPKSALKVNGVPATYSADAPTLNGYEVLNHYFDALFASNPLVYAFGEDLGNIGDVNQGFAGLQLKYGADRIFDTGIREQSIMGQAHGMAMRGLRPIAEIQYLDYLMYGLQTLSDDVSTLHYRSNGIQSSPVIVRTRGHRLEGIFHSGSPMGMIVHALRGMFVCVPRNMVQAVGMYNTLLQGNDPALLIECLNGYRLKEQMPSNLLDFKVALGIPEIIKSGSDVTIVTYGSTLRIVEDAASRLAMMGIDCEIIDVQTLLPFDIHHAIIESLKKTNRILFVDEDVPGGATAYMYQQVIEEQGGYRWLDVSARTLSAKAHRPAYASDGDYFSKPNTEEVIKVVKSIMAE
;
A
#
# COMPACT_ATOMS: atom_id res chain seq x y z
N MET A 1 -4.45 26.37 18.91
CA MET A 1 -5.08 27.39 19.71
C MET A 1 -4.01 28.15 20.47
N ILE A 2 -3.52 29.17 19.99
CA ILE A 2 -2.80 30.03 19.58
C ILE A 2 -2.62 31.36 20.15
N LEU A 3 -1.50 31.63 20.25
CA LEU A 3 -0.95 32.84 20.82
C LEU A 3 -0.99 33.94 19.75
N SER A 4 -1.87 34.90 19.89
CA SER A 4 -1.77 36.11 19.09
C SER A 4 -0.53 36.92 19.53
N ASP A 5 0.00 37.77 18.67
CA ASP A 5 1.18 38.63 18.84
C ASP A 5 1.33 39.35 20.20
N SER A 6 0.27 39.35 21.02
CA SER A 6 0.29 39.95 22.39
C SER A 6 1.04 39.11 23.43
N TRP A 7 1.42 37.85 23.17
CA TRP A 7 2.13 37.00 24.14
C TRP A 7 3.63 37.24 24.20
N PHE A 8 4.24 37.66 23.09
CA PHE A 8 5.69 37.89 23.00
C PHE A 8 6.13 39.12 23.84
N PHE A 9 5.21 40.07 24.12
CA PHE A 9 5.53 41.27 24.92
C PHE A 9 5.39 41.06 26.43
N MET A 10 4.83 39.95 26.92
CA MET A 10 4.59 39.77 28.37
C MET A 10 5.78 39.24 29.14
N VAL A 11 6.81 38.68 28.47
CA VAL A 11 7.93 38.01 29.16
C VAL A 11 9.10 38.96 29.44
N SER A 12 9.16 40.17 28.85
CA SER A 12 10.32 41.07 28.96
C SER A 12 10.15 42.33 29.79
N ASP A 13 9.02 42.53 30.49
CA ASP A 13 8.76 43.77 31.25
C ASP A 13 8.81 43.53 32.76
N PRO A 14 9.79 44.08 33.51
CA PRO A 14 9.94 43.89 34.96
C PRO A 14 8.88 44.61 35.85
N TYR A 15 7.89 45.27 35.27
CA TYR A 15 6.84 45.98 35.99
C TYR A 15 5.57 45.17 36.30
N PHE A 16 5.52 43.91 35.98
CA PHE A 16 4.32 43.07 36.06
C PHE A 16 3.98 42.51 37.48
N CYS A 17 4.80 42.77 38.47
CA CYS A 17 4.63 42.22 39.82
C CYS A 17 3.50 42.88 40.68
N CYS A 18 2.76 43.86 40.17
CA CYS A 18 1.72 44.59 40.94
C CYS A 18 0.28 44.55 40.35
N MET A 19 0.01 43.70 39.36
CA MET A 19 -1.30 43.67 38.70
C MET A 19 -2.07 42.32 38.84
N GLU A 20 -1.79 41.52 39.84
CA GLU A 20 -2.49 40.21 40.02
C GLU A 20 -4.00 40.34 40.33
N SER A 21 -4.52 41.49 40.65
CA SER A 21 -5.95 41.64 41.01
C SER A 21 -6.86 42.14 39.89
N THR A 22 -6.36 42.43 38.70
CA THR A 22 -7.16 42.98 37.58
C THR A 22 -7.12 42.16 36.28
N LEU A 23 -6.36 41.07 36.23
CA LEU A 23 -6.20 40.25 35.02
C LEU A 23 -7.31 39.22 34.78
N GLU A 24 -8.11 38.85 35.80
CA GLU A 24 -9.25 37.93 35.64
C GLU A 24 -10.37 38.45 34.74
N ALA A 25 -10.40 39.74 34.42
CA ALA A 25 -11.49 40.37 33.64
C ALA A 25 -11.21 40.47 32.13
N VAL A 26 -10.03 40.02 31.60
CA VAL A 26 -9.62 40.22 30.19
C VAL A 26 -9.38 38.92 29.45
N LEU A 27 -9.46 37.78 30.10
CA LEU A 27 -9.32 36.48 29.43
C LEU A 27 -10.59 36.15 28.62
N THR A 28 -10.47 36.05 27.32
CA THR A 28 -11.53 35.50 26.45
C THR A 28 -11.68 34.00 26.72
N PRO A 29 -12.89 33.42 26.55
CA PRO A 29 -13.15 31.98 26.82
C PRO A 29 -12.18 30.99 26.15
N ASP A 30 -11.38 31.43 25.20
CA ASP A 30 -10.48 30.59 24.39
C ASP A 30 -9.00 30.62 24.83
N MET A 31 -8.63 31.41 25.86
CA MET A 31 -7.25 31.48 26.35
C MET A 31 -6.96 30.38 27.37
N LEU A 32 -5.93 29.54 27.12
CA LEU A 32 -5.43 28.61 28.14
C LEU A 32 -4.90 29.39 29.37
N SER A 33 -5.23 28.92 30.56
CA SER A 33 -4.55 29.43 31.77
C SER A 33 -3.06 29.07 31.71
N PHE A 34 -2.22 29.82 32.40
CA PHE A 34 -0.78 29.54 32.49
C PHE A 34 -0.51 28.10 32.98
N GLU A 35 -1.26 27.62 33.95
CA GLU A 35 -1.14 26.27 34.46
C GLU A 35 -1.54 25.21 33.44
N ALA A 36 -2.59 25.45 32.66
CA ALA A 36 -2.99 24.56 31.59
C ALA A 36 -1.95 24.55 30.46
N PHE A 37 -1.39 25.69 30.10
CA PHE A 37 -0.28 25.80 29.15
C PHE A 37 0.97 25.07 29.65
N LYS A 38 1.42 25.34 30.88
CA LYS A 38 2.57 24.63 31.50
C LYS A 38 2.37 23.11 31.47
N LYS A 39 1.18 22.63 31.88
CA LYS A 39 0.86 21.20 31.86
C LYS A 39 0.96 20.60 30.45
N THR A 40 0.43 21.28 29.45
CA THR A 40 0.47 20.82 28.05
C THR A 40 1.92 20.72 27.55
N VAL A 41 2.73 21.71 27.81
CA VAL A 41 4.12 21.74 27.35
C VAL A 41 4.99 20.70 28.07
N LEU A 42 4.77 20.49 29.37
CA LEU A 42 5.45 19.41 30.13
C LEU A 42 5.04 18.01 29.63
N GLU A 43 3.79 17.83 29.22
CA GLU A 43 3.34 16.60 28.60
C GLU A 43 3.99 16.36 27.24
N ASP A 44 4.13 17.40 26.40
CA ASP A 44 4.86 17.30 25.12
C ASP A 44 6.33 16.92 25.35
N TYR A 45 6.97 17.52 26.35
CA TYR A 45 8.33 17.16 26.74
C TYR A 45 8.43 15.70 27.19
N ARG A 46 7.47 15.26 28.03
CA ARG A 46 7.39 13.86 28.50
C ARG A 46 7.23 12.88 27.33
N ILE A 47 6.39 13.19 26.35
CA ILE A 47 6.17 12.36 25.16
C ILE A 47 7.44 12.31 24.29
N ALA A 48 8.12 13.43 24.09
CA ALA A 48 9.39 13.48 23.38
C ALA A 48 10.46 12.60 24.04
N LEU A 49 10.58 12.67 25.37
CA LEU A 49 11.46 11.82 26.17
C LEU A 49 11.10 10.33 26.05
N MET A 50 9.80 10.02 26.17
CA MET A 50 9.29 8.64 26.04
C MET A 50 9.70 8.06 24.67
N SER A 51 9.49 8.81 23.58
CA SER A 51 9.87 8.40 22.23
C SER A 51 11.37 8.20 22.08
N ARG A 52 12.20 9.07 22.66
CA ARG A 52 13.65 8.91 22.67
C ARG A 52 14.08 7.67 23.41
N GLU A 53 13.52 7.39 24.58
CA GLU A 53 13.85 6.19 25.37
C GLU A 53 13.39 4.91 24.64
N VAL A 54 12.25 4.93 23.96
CA VAL A 54 11.80 3.85 23.07
C VAL A 54 12.82 3.59 21.97
N SER A 55 13.37 4.62 21.34
CA SER A 55 14.40 4.49 20.31
C SER A 55 15.68 3.87 20.86
N LEU A 56 16.14 4.34 22.04
CA LEU A 56 17.34 3.84 22.69
C LEU A 56 17.21 2.37 23.09
N LEU A 57 16.10 2.00 23.71
CA LEU A 57 15.82 0.61 24.08
C LEU A 57 15.60 -0.28 22.89
N GLY A 58 14.85 0.17 21.87
CA GLY A 58 14.63 -0.57 20.63
C GLY A 58 15.94 -0.90 19.92
N ARG A 59 16.85 0.07 19.80
CA ARG A 59 18.19 -0.19 19.26
C ARG A 59 18.96 -1.24 20.08
N ARG A 60 18.84 -1.21 21.39
CA ARG A 60 19.44 -2.22 22.27
C ARG A 60 18.87 -3.60 22.04
N GLU A 61 17.55 -3.74 21.91
CA GLU A 61 16.88 -5.03 21.61
C GLU A 61 17.37 -5.63 20.30
N VAL A 62 17.63 -4.80 19.27
CA VAL A 62 18.23 -5.25 18.00
C VAL A 62 19.69 -5.67 18.18
N LEU A 63 20.50 -4.86 18.84
CA LEU A 63 21.94 -5.15 19.05
C LEU A 63 22.18 -6.38 19.93
N THR A 64 21.23 -6.71 20.82
CA THR A 64 21.27 -7.95 21.64
C THR A 64 20.62 -9.16 20.97
N GLY A 65 20.05 -9.01 19.74
CA GLY A 65 19.52 -10.12 18.95
C GLY A 65 18.04 -10.46 19.15
N LYS A 66 17.33 -9.78 20.07
CA LYS A 66 15.90 -9.99 20.31
C LYS A 66 15.04 -9.51 19.14
N ALA A 67 15.43 -8.43 18.49
CA ALA A 67 14.85 -7.99 17.25
C ALA A 67 15.88 -8.08 16.11
N LYS A 68 15.42 -8.09 14.85
CA LYS A 68 16.33 -8.34 13.70
C LYS A 68 16.83 -7.07 13.04
N PHE A 69 16.01 -6.04 13.03
CA PHE A 69 16.31 -4.74 12.43
C PHE A 69 15.51 -3.67 13.18
N GLY A 70 16.03 -2.44 13.17
CA GLY A 70 15.31 -1.29 13.74
C GLY A 70 15.68 0.00 13.04
N ILE A 71 14.67 0.79 12.82
CA ILE A 71 14.76 2.16 12.36
C ILE A 71 13.91 3.01 13.32
N PHE A 72 14.48 4.13 13.80
CA PHE A 72 13.88 4.87 14.91
C PHE A 72 13.74 6.35 14.58
N GLY A 73 12.82 7.02 15.26
CA GLY A 73 12.47 8.43 15.04
C GLY A 73 13.26 9.43 15.89
N ASP A 74 14.35 8.98 16.54
CA ASP A 74 15.18 9.85 17.37
C ASP A 74 15.72 11.06 16.61
N GLY A 75 15.68 12.22 17.27
CA GLY A 75 16.06 13.53 16.72
C GLY A 75 14.93 14.25 15.98
N LYS A 76 13.74 13.64 15.85
CA LYS A 76 12.55 14.22 15.20
C LYS A 76 11.40 14.44 16.19
N GLU A 77 11.65 14.35 17.50
CA GLU A 77 10.61 14.35 18.52
C GLU A 77 9.89 15.69 18.60
N ILE A 78 10.65 16.80 18.62
CA ILE A 78 10.08 18.14 18.87
C ILE A 78 9.12 18.60 17.78
N PRO A 79 9.45 18.54 16.47
CA PRO A 79 8.48 18.89 15.44
C PRO A 79 7.26 17.99 15.43
N GLN A 80 7.36 16.73 15.89
CA GLN A 80 6.23 15.81 15.91
C GLN A 80 5.27 16.07 17.08
N VAL A 81 5.74 16.42 18.28
CA VAL A 81 4.85 16.86 19.38
C VAL A 81 4.19 18.21 19.06
N ALA A 82 4.88 19.12 18.39
CA ALA A 82 4.30 20.36 17.90
C ALA A 82 3.22 20.09 16.84
N LEU A 83 3.48 19.19 15.85
CA LEU A 83 2.54 18.81 14.81
C LEU A 83 1.26 18.17 15.38
N ALA A 84 1.40 17.35 16.42
CA ALA A 84 0.27 16.66 17.05
C ALA A 84 -0.85 17.60 17.52
N LYS A 85 -0.53 18.86 17.82
CA LYS A 85 -1.52 19.88 18.26
C LYS A 85 -2.49 20.27 17.16
N PHE A 86 -2.08 20.15 15.90
CA PHE A 86 -2.83 20.57 14.71
C PHE A 86 -3.42 19.42 13.92
N PHE A 87 -3.08 18.19 14.30
CA PHE A 87 -3.65 16.97 13.74
C PHE A 87 -4.98 16.65 14.41
N GLN A 88 -6.09 16.86 13.71
CA GLN A 88 -7.44 16.72 14.22
C GLN A 88 -8.05 15.34 13.91
N LYS A 89 -9.09 14.94 14.65
CA LYS A 89 -9.92 13.81 14.25
C LYS A 89 -10.54 14.11 12.88
N GLY A 90 -10.58 13.10 12.02
CA GLY A 90 -10.94 13.23 10.62
C GLY A 90 -9.74 13.39 9.69
N ASP A 91 -8.65 14.00 10.15
CA ASP A 91 -7.43 14.15 9.35
C ASP A 91 -6.76 12.80 9.03
N PHE A 92 -5.96 12.82 7.97
CA PHE A 92 -5.23 11.65 7.48
C PHE A 92 -3.73 11.86 7.58
N ARG A 93 -3.02 10.83 7.99
CA ARG A 93 -1.57 10.78 7.89
C ARG A 93 -1.14 9.79 6.81
N SER A 94 -0.24 10.23 5.93
CA SER A 94 0.56 9.40 5.03
C SER A 94 2.02 9.65 5.33
N GLY A 95 2.56 8.93 6.28
CA GLY A 95 3.89 9.21 6.82
C GLY A 95 4.92 8.14 6.49
N TYR A 96 6.07 8.25 7.17
CA TYR A 96 7.18 7.34 7.02
C TYR A 96 7.66 6.82 8.38
N TYR A 97 8.61 5.92 8.37
CA TYR A 97 9.09 5.13 9.50
C TYR A 97 9.80 5.92 10.65
N ARG A 98 9.69 7.24 10.75
CA ARG A 98 10.23 8.02 11.87
C ARG A 98 9.17 8.77 12.66
N ASP A 99 7.89 8.54 12.40
CA ASP A 99 6.77 9.31 12.98
C ASP A 99 6.28 8.76 14.34
N GLN A 100 7.07 7.94 15.00
CA GLN A 100 6.65 7.29 16.25
C GLN A 100 6.20 8.31 17.32
N THR A 101 6.86 9.47 17.42
CA THR A 101 6.52 10.49 18.41
C THR A 101 5.15 11.09 18.15
N LEU A 102 4.82 11.36 16.88
CA LEU A 102 3.48 11.82 16.49
C LEU A 102 2.42 10.78 16.88
N MET A 103 2.66 9.48 16.65
CA MET A 103 1.72 8.40 16.98
C MET A 103 1.49 8.31 18.50
N PHE A 104 2.53 8.49 19.31
CA PHE A 104 2.40 8.54 20.76
C PHE A 104 1.64 9.79 21.21
N ALA A 105 1.92 10.94 20.62
CA ALA A 105 1.31 12.21 20.98
C ALA A 105 -0.20 12.27 20.70
N ILE A 106 -0.66 11.70 19.59
CA ILE A 106 -2.08 11.60 19.26
C ILE A 106 -2.78 10.37 19.85
N GLY A 107 -2.04 9.51 20.56
CA GLY A 107 -2.58 8.35 21.27
C GLY A 107 -3.02 7.17 20.36
N THR A 108 -2.53 7.11 19.12
CA THR A 108 -2.80 5.98 18.18
C THR A 108 -1.81 4.84 18.34
N SER A 109 -0.78 5.02 19.13
CA SER A 109 0.21 4.02 19.51
C SER A 109 0.60 4.20 20.98
N ASN A 110 1.08 3.12 21.57
CA ASN A 110 1.70 3.13 22.89
C ASN A 110 3.02 2.32 22.87
N VAL A 111 3.74 2.32 23.96
CA VAL A 111 5.06 1.67 24.06
C VAL A 111 4.95 0.15 23.86
N GLU A 112 3.91 -0.51 24.38
CA GLU A 112 3.73 -1.97 24.22
C GLU A 112 3.48 -2.35 22.78
N ASP A 113 2.57 -1.65 22.09
CA ASP A 113 2.26 -1.84 20.67
C ASP A 113 3.51 -1.65 19.79
N TYR A 114 4.30 -0.62 20.09
CA TYR A 114 5.55 -0.35 19.38
C TYR A 114 6.56 -1.50 19.51
N PHE A 115 6.74 -2.04 20.70
CA PHE A 115 7.65 -3.17 20.93
C PHE A 115 7.07 -4.49 20.40
N ALA A 116 5.76 -4.68 20.42
CA ALA A 116 5.11 -5.82 19.77
C ALA A 116 5.44 -5.87 18.27
N GLN A 117 5.36 -4.72 17.59
CA GLN A 117 5.77 -4.62 16.18
C GLN A 117 7.29 -4.86 16.00
N LEU A 118 8.14 -4.31 16.87
CA LEU A 118 9.59 -4.53 16.82
C LEU A 118 9.98 -6.01 16.95
N TYR A 119 9.23 -6.77 17.74
CA TYR A 119 9.40 -8.22 17.91
C TYR A 119 8.71 -9.05 16.82
N ALA A 120 8.00 -8.41 15.89
CA ALA A 120 7.17 -9.06 14.86
C ALA A 120 6.12 -10.00 15.48
N ASP A 121 5.46 -9.56 16.56
CA ASP A 121 4.43 -10.31 17.26
C ASP A 121 3.15 -10.37 16.42
N THR A 122 2.81 -11.55 15.96
CA THR A 122 1.65 -11.76 15.07
C THR A 122 0.28 -11.59 15.78
N GLU A 123 0.27 -11.57 17.10
CA GLU A 123 -0.94 -11.49 17.92
C GLU A 123 -1.14 -10.09 18.53
N ASN A 124 -0.06 -9.44 18.94
CA ASN A 124 -0.11 -8.18 19.67
C ASN A 124 0.35 -6.95 18.85
N ASP A 125 0.87 -7.11 17.62
CA ASP A 125 1.10 -5.98 16.74
C ASP A 125 -0.23 -5.52 16.10
N PRO A 126 -0.80 -4.38 16.50
CA PRO A 126 -2.10 -3.93 16.01
C PRO A 126 -2.07 -3.34 14.61
N TYR A 127 -0.89 -3.07 14.05
CA TYR A 127 -0.72 -2.38 12.79
C TYR A 127 -0.59 -3.32 11.60
N SER A 128 0.21 -4.37 11.76
CA SER A 128 0.55 -5.29 10.67
C SER A 128 0.37 -6.77 11.01
N GLY A 129 0.12 -7.11 12.28
CA GLY A 129 0.10 -8.51 12.71
C GLY A 129 1.45 -9.20 12.48
N GLY A 130 2.55 -8.51 12.76
CA GLY A 130 3.93 -9.01 12.63
C GLY A 130 4.46 -9.09 11.20
N LYS A 131 3.77 -8.50 10.22
CA LYS A 131 4.19 -8.56 8.80
C LYS A 131 5.14 -7.44 8.39
N ASN A 132 5.16 -6.34 9.13
CA ASN A 132 6.00 -5.18 8.85
C ASN A 132 7.03 -4.96 9.96
N MET A 133 8.11 -4.22 9.66
CA MET A 133 9.10 -3.84 10.65
C MET A 133 8.57 -2.72 11.56
N ASN A 134 9.30 -2.41 12.64
CA ASN A 134 8.91 -1.35 13.57
C ASN A 134 8.70 0.01 12.89
N SER A 135 7.94 0.86 13.56
CA SER A 135 7.61 2.22 13.11
C SER A 135 6.81 2.26 11.80
N HIS A 136 6.09 1.19 11.47
CA HIS A 136 5.15 1.13 10.35
C HIS A 136 3.73 1.06 10.90
N PHE A 137 3.13 2.23 11.09
CA PHE A 137 1.83 2.38 11.75
C PHE A 137 0.67 2.26 10.76
N ALA A 138 -0.49 1.87 11.29
CA ALA A 138 -1.76 1.84 10.58
C ALA A 138 -2.92 1.96 11.56
N SER A 139 -4.04 2.58 11.15
CA SER A 139 -5.31 2.49 11.87
C SER A 139 -6.38 1.81 10.99
N ALA A 140 -7.41 1.24 11.62
CA ALA A 140 -8.45 0.53 10.88
C ALA A 140 -9.35 1.48 10.09
N PHE A 141 -9.31 1.44 8.75
CA PHE A 141 -10.21 2.19 7.88
C PHE A 141 -11.48 1.40 7.58
N VAL A 142 -11.39 0.07 7.57
CA VAL A 142 -12.53 -0.83 7.37
C VAL A 142 -12.69 -1.75 8.58
N ASN A 143 -13.92 -2.20 8.79
CA ASN A 143 -14.24 -3.22 9.79
C ASN A 143 -14.09 -4.64 9.20
N GLU A 144 -14.33 -5.67 10.01
CA GLU A 144 -14.24 -7.08 9.61
C GLU A 144 -15.20 -7.47 8.47
N LYS A 145 -16.25 -6.69 8.25
CA LYS A 145 -17.18 -6.87 7.13
C LYS A 145 -16.73 -6.18 5.85
N GLY A 146 -15.61 -5.44 5.89
CA GLY A 146 -15.12 -4.63 4.79
C GLY A 146 -15.89 -3.32 4.60
N GLU A 147 -16.68 -2.88 5.57
CA GLU A 147 -17.37 -1.59 5.55
C GLU A 147 -16.44 -0.51 6.11
N TRP A 148 -16.50 0.69 5.53
CA TRP A 148 -15.72 1.82 6.05
C TRP A 148 -16.18 2.19 7.46
N ASN A 149 -15.23 2.37 8.35
CA ASN A 149 -15.45 2.90 9.69
C ASN A 149 -15.89 4.38 9.62
N ASP A 150 -16.32 4.93 10.76
CA ASP A 150 -16.47 6.38 10.90
C ASP A 150 -15.06 7.02 10.89
N LEU A 151 -14.66 7.56 9.73
CA LEU A 151 -13.36 8.19 9.53
C LEU A 151 -13.32 9.63 10.02
N VAL A 152 -14.47 10.24 10.35
CA VAL A 152 -14.58 11.64 10.81
C VAL A 152 -14.19 11.78 12.30
N ASN A 153 -14.54 10.80 13.12
CA ASN A 153 -14.37 10.87 14.57
C ASN A 153 -13.12 10.16 15.10
N ARG A 154 -12.15 9.87 14.23
CA ARG A 154 -10.89 9.19 14.57
C ARG A 154 -9.69 9.81 13.90
N TYR A 155 -8.51 9.49 14.39
CA TYR A 155 -7.24 9.75 13.70
C TYR A 155 -7.01 8.68 12.64
N ASN A 156 -6.79 9.08 11.39
CA ASN A 156 -6.67 8.15 10.26
C ASN A 156 -5.20 8.02 9.83
N ILE A 157 -4.62 6.89 10.14
CA ILE A 157 -3.22 6.58 9.83
C ILE A 157 -3.18 5.57 8.69
N SER A 158 -2.80 6.02 7.49
CA SER A 158 -2.62 5.10 6.35
C SER A 158 -1.39 4.21 6.58
N ALA A 159 -1.51 2.92 6.26
CA ALA A 159 -0.47 1.93 6.55
C ALA A 159 0.86 2.31 5.89
N ASP A 160 1.91 2.43 6.69
CA ASP A 160 3.22 2.85 6.22
C ASP A 160 3.88 1.86 5.27
N ILE A 161 4.75 2.40 4.41
CA ILE A 161 5.64 1.65 3.51
C ILE A 161 7.08 2.10 3.70
N ALA A 162 8.03 1.23 3.40
CA ALA A 162 9.46 1.51 3.51
C ALA A 162 10.09 2.17 2.25
N PRO A 163 9.60 1.96 1.01
CA PRO A 163 10.15 2.60 -0.18
C PRO A 163 10.18 4.12 -0.05
N THR A 164 11.32 4.69 -0.39
CA THR A 164 11.62 6.12 -0.25
C THR A 164 10.66 6.96 -1.05
N ALA A 165 10.02 7.96 -0.42
CA ALA A 165 8.95 8.81 -0.97
C ALA A 165 7.67 8.08 -1.41
N GLY A 166 7.55 6.77 -1.23
CA GLY A 166 6.40 5.99 -1.70
C GLY A 166 5.06 6.44 -1.12
N GLN A 167 5.07 7.01 0.09
CA GLN A 167 3.87 7.56 0.75
C GLN A 167 3.31 8.82 0.08
N MET A 168 4.11 9.51 -0.72
CA MET A 168 3.73 10.80 -1.32
C MET A 168 2.54 10.68 -2.28
N GLY A 169 2.54 9.64 -3.14
CA GLY A 169 1.47 9.44 -4.12
C GLY A 169 0.09 9.28 -3.47
N ARG A 170 0.00 8.42 -2.44
CA ARG A 170 -1.27 8.23 -1.72
C ARG A 170 -1.66 9.46 -0.88
N ALA A 171 -0.69 10.24 -0.37
CA ALA A 171 -0.96 11.49 0.32
C ALA A 171 -1.72 12.49 -0.57
N LEU A 172 -1.32 12.59 -1.84
CA LEU A 172 -2.04 13.38 -2.84
C LEU A 172 -3.51 12.92 -2.97
N GLY A 173 -3.73 11.61 -3.04
CA GLY A 173 -5.08 11.04 -3.16
C GLY A 173 -5.94 11.24 -1.91
N LEU A 174 -5.36 11.06 -0.73
CA LEU A 174 -6.04 11.33 0.55
C LEU A 174 -6.48 12.80 0.66
N ALA A 175 -5.61 13.73 0.26
CA ALA A 175 -5.93 15.15 0.21
C ALA A 175 -6.95 15.49 -0.89
N TYR A 176 -6.82 14.88 -2.08
CA TYR A 176 -7.77 15.11 -3.18
C TYR A 176 -9.18 14.63 -2.85
N ALA A 177 -9.31 13.55 -2.07
CA ALA A 177 -10.62 13.08 -1.60
C ALA A 177 -11.34 14.16 -0.77
N SER A 178 -10.66 14.94 0.07
CA SER A 178 -11.28 16.07 0.79
C SER A 178 -11.85 17.10 -0.17
N LYS A 179 -11.11 17.45 -1.22
CA LYS A 179 -11.62 18.32 -2.30
C LYS A 179 -12.85 17.71 -2.99
N SER A 180 -12.81 16.43 -3.30
CA SER A 180 -13.92 15.71 -3.92
C SER A 180 -15.17 15.69 -3.01
N PHE A 181 -14.99 15.44 -1.72
CA PHE A 181 -16.09 15.47 -0.75
C PHE A 181 -16.67 16.88 -0.59
N LYS A 182 -15.84 17.92 -0.59
CA LYS A 182 -16.29 19.33 -0.53
C LYS A 182 -17.16 19.68 -1.75
N ALA A 183 -16.78 19.24 -2.94
CA ALA A 183 -17.51 19.47 -4.19
C ALA A 183 -18.77 18.59 -4.34
N SER A 184 -18.87 17.47 -3.61
CA SER A 184 -19.95 16.51 -3.77
C SER A 184 -21.31 17.09 -3.37
N LYS A 185 -22.35 16.75 -4.17
CA LYS A 185 -23.75 17.06 -3.87
C LYS A 185 -24.42 15.99 -3.01
N HIS A 186 -23.77 14.86 -2.74
CA HIS A 186 -24.30 13.70 -2.02
C HIS A 186 -23.80 13.63 -0.59
N LYS A 187 -23.88 14.74 0.14
CA LYS A 187 -23.31 14.86 1.52
C LYS A 187 -23.82 13.81 2.48
N ASP A 188 -25.11 13.46 2.39
CA ASP A 188 -25.74 12.50 3.30
C ASP A 188 -25.12 11.09 3.22
N LEU A 189 -24.64 10.67 2.04
CA LEU A 189 -23.96 9.39 1.85
C LEU A 189 -22.53 9.38 2.40
N LEU A 190 -21.96 10.53 2.69
CA LEU A 190 -20.52 10.72 2.95
C LEU A 190 -20.22 11.10 4.41
N GLN A 191 -21.23 11.27 5.26
CA GLN A 191 -21.09 11.78 6.63
C GLN A 191 -20.12 10.99 7.52
N HIS A 192 -19.96 9.69 7.29
CA HIS A 192 -19.00 8.84 8.02
C HIS A 192 -17.60 8.84 7.41
N LEU A 193 -17.44 9.36 6.19
CA LEU A 193 -16.18 9.41 5.45
C LEU A 193 -15.50 10.79 5.52
N SER A 194 -16.29 11.85 5.64
CA SER A 194 -15.77 13.23 5.59
C SER A 194 -16.69 14.22 6.29
N ASN A 195 -16.09 15.17 6.97
CA ASN A 195 -16.74 16.34 7.51
C ASN A 195 -16.68 17.48 6.47
N ASP A 196 -17.48 17.35 5.43
CA ASP A 196 -17.62 18.31 4.34
C ASP A 196 -16.30 18.66 3.62
N GLY A 197 -15.35 17.73 3.60
CA GLY A 197 -14.05 17.94 2.98
C GLY A 197 -13.06 18.78 3.79
N ASN A 198 -13.31 18.97 5.08
CA ASN A 198 -12.46 19.78 5.95
C ASN A 198 -11.16 19.09 6.38
N GLU A 199 -10.99 17.80 6.08
CA GLU A 199 -9.84 17.02 6.51
C GLU A 199 -8.58 17.41 5.73
N VAL A 200 -7.45 17.48 6.45
CA VAL A 200 -6.11 17.69 5.91
C VAL A 200 -5.38 16.35 5.82
N CYS A 201 -4.59 16.16 4.80
CA CYS A 201 -3.63 15.04 4.74
C CYS A 201 -2.23 15.54 5.11
N PHE A 202 -1.67 14.97 6.17
CA PHE A 202 -0.31 15.22 6.63
C PHE A 202 0.63 14.17 6.03
N CYS A 203 1.67 14.62 5.33
CA CYS A 203 2.70 13.77 4.76
C CYS A 203 4.06 14.15 5.32
N THR A 204 4.73 13.21 5.97
CA THR A 204 6.08 13.39 6.49
C THR A 204 7.10 12.70 5.60
N ILE A 205 8.26 13.33 5.39
CA ILE A 205 9.32 12.83 4.52
C ILE A 205 10.68 13.33 4.97
N GLY A 206 11.74 12.53 4.81
CA GLY A 206 13.11 12.99 5.01
C GLY A 206 13.62 13.84 3.84
N ASP A 207 14.54 14.76 4.10
CA ASP A 207 15.16 15.62 3.08
C ASP A 207 15.77 14.84 1.91
N ALA A 208 16.49 13.76 2.19
CA ALA A 208 17.08 12.91 1.17
C ALA A 208 16.05 12.25 0.25
N SER A 209 14.89 11.92 0.79
CA SER A 209 13.80 11.30 0.05
C SER A 209 13.14 12.26 -0.95
N THR A 210 13.37 13.56 -0.81
CA THR A 210 12.89 14.56 -1.80
C THR A 210 13.62 14.47 -3.14
N SER A 211 14.68 13.67 -3.25
CA SER A 211 15.38 13.39 -4.51
C SER A 211 14.60 12.43 -5.43
N GLU A 212 13.62 11.70 -4.89
CA GLU A 212 12.80 10.77 -5.68
C GLU A 212 11.84 11.49 -6.62
N GLY A 213 11.67 10.95 -7.83
CA GLY A 213 10.78 11.52 -8.85
C GLY A 213 9.34 11.68 -8.36
N GLN A 214 8.85 10.75 -7.56
CA GLN A 214 7.49 10.78 -6.99
C GLN A 214 7.25 12.02 -6.11
N PHE A 215 8.26 12.51 -5.38
CA PHE A 215 8.14 13.76 -4.64
C PHE A 215 7.82 14.93 -5.58
N TRP A 216 8.57 15.08 -6.67
CA TRP A 216 8.40 16.18 -7.63
C TRP A 216 7.07 16.11 -8.38
N GLU A 217 6.66 14.91 -8.80
CA GLU A 217 5.33 14.72 -9.40
C GLU A 217 4.21 15.14 -8.44
N VAL A 218 4.27 14.71 -7.18
CA VAL A 218 3.23 15.00 -6.18
C VAL A 218 3.20 16.47 -5.81
N ILE A 219 4.35 17.10 -5.60
CA ILE A 219 4.40 18.53 -5.27
C ILE A 219 3.83 19.37 -6.42
N ASN A 220 4.22 19.07 -7.67
CA ASN A 220 3.65 19.74 -8.83
C ASN A 220 2.14 19.49 -8.96
N ALA A 221 1.71 18.25 -8.83
CA ALA A 221 0.29 17.87 -8.91
C ALA A 221 -0.53 18.55 -7.80
N ALA A 222 -0.04 18.60 -6.58
CA ALA A 222 -0.71 19.26 -5.47
C ALA A 222 -0.89 20.76 -5.72
N GLY A 223 0.15 21.43 -6.25
CA GLY A 223 0.10 22.82 -6.65
C GLY A 223 -0.91 23.11 -7.77
N VAL A 224 -1.02 22.21 -8.76
CA VAL A 224 -2.03 22.30 -9.83
C VAL A 224 -3.43 22.03 -9.33
N LEU A 225 -3.60 20.97 -8.54
CA LEU A 225 -4.91 20.50 -8.08
C LEU A 225 -5.48 21.33 -6.92
N GLN A 226 -4.67 22.09 -6.19
CA GLN A 226 -5.06 22.84 -5.00
C GLN A 226 -5.84 21.96 -4.01
N VAL A 227 -5.08 21.23 -3.18
CA VAL A 227 -5.58 20.22 -2.24
C VAL A 227 -5.05 20.48 -0.83
N PRO A 228 -5.76 20.10 0.23
CA PRO A 228 -5.31 20.30 1.62
C PRO A 228 -4.24 19.26 2.00
N LEU A 229 -3.07 19.35 1.37
CA LEU A 229 -1.90 18.52 1.60
C LEU A 229 -0.85 19.31 2.36
N VAL A 230 -0.47 18.83 3.54
CA VAL A 230 0.60 19.38 4.38
C VAL A 230 1.78 18.42 4.32
N VAL A 231 2.91 18.88 3.77
CA VAL A 231 4.15 18.10 3.66
C VAL A 231 5.18 18.64 4.64
N LEU A 232 5.70 17.79 5.54
CA LEU A 232 6.80 18.14 6.44
C LEU A 232 8.06 17.43 5.96
N VAL A 233 9.03 18.22 5.50
CA VAL A 233 10.36 17.73 5.12
C VAL A 233 11.28 17.84 6.34
N PHE A 234 11.67 16.70 6.92
CA PHE A 234 12.57 16.61 8.06
C PHE A 234 14.03 16.57 7.56
N ASP A 235 14.75 17.68 7.73
CA ASP A 235 16.11 17.85 7.23
C ASP A 235 17.13 17.69 8.35
N ASP A 236 17.81 16.54 8.35
CA ASP A 236 18.99 16.27 9.19
C ASP A 236 20.31 16.34 8.41
N GLY A 237 20.25 16.73 7.14
CA GLY A 237 21.41 16.97 6.29
C GLY A 237 22.01 15.73 5.64
N TYR A 238 21.41 14.54 5.78
CA TYR A 238 21.97 13.28 5.30
C TYR A 238 20.92 12.29 4.80
N GLY A 239 21.19 11.63 3.67
CA GLY A 239 20.52 10.40 3.24
C GLY A 239 21.40 9.19 3.53
N ILE A 240 21.24 8.56 4.71
CA ILE A 240 22.18 7.62 5.30
C ILE A 240 23.54 8.28 5.48
N SER A 241 24.45 8.18 4.51
CA SER A 241 25.79 8.78 4.53
C SER A 241 25.99 9.90 3.52
N VAL A 242 25.03 10.11 2.62
CA VAL A 242 25.15 11.09 1.54
C VAL A 242 24.67 12.46 2.03
N PRO A 243 25.52 13.50 2.04
CA PRO A 243 25.13 14.82 2.51
C PRO A 243 24.20 15.54 1.51
N THR A 244 23.33 16.41 2.00
CA THR A 244 22.33 17.18 1.22
C THR A 244 22.90 17.85 -0.02
N LYS A 245 24.12 18.37 0.03
CA LYS A 245 24.79 19.01 -1.11
C LYS A 245 24.96 18.12 -2.35
N LEU A 246 24.91 16.80 -2.19
CA LEU A 246 24.95 15.81 -3.29
C LEU A 246 23.56 15.31 -3.71
N GLN A 247 22.52 15.71 -3.01
CA GLN A 247 21.16 15.22 -3.22
C GLN A 247 20.21 16.32 -3.75
N THR A 248 20.31 17.51 -3.19
CA THR A 248 19.35 18.59 -3.45
C THR A 248 20.03 19.80 -4.07
N THR A 249 19.54 20.24 -5.22
CA THR A 249 19.99 21.49 -5.85
C THR A 249 19.78 22.66 -4.88
N LYS A 250 20.66 23.69 -4.93
CA LYS A 250 20.73 24.77 -3.93
C LYS A 250 21.13 24.34 -2.52
N GLY A 251 21.29 23.04 -2.25
CA GLY A 251 21.52 22.53 -0.90
C GLY A 251 20.35 22.75 0.07
N SER A 252 19.14 22.99 -0.46
CA SER A 252 17.95 23.26 0.33
C SER A 252 16.70 23.00 -0.51
N ILE A 253 15.77 22.21 0.02
CA ILE A 253 14.53 21.89 -0.70
C ILE A 253 13.59 23.09 -0.78
N SER A 254 13.50 23.91 0.27
CA SER A 254 12.69 25.13 0.22
C SER A 254 13.20 26.12 -0.84
N GLU A 255 14.51 26.26 -0.99
CA GLU A 255 15.11 27.09 -2.04
C GLU A 255 14.87 26.50 -3.45
N ALA A 256 14.88 25.17 -3.56
CA ALA A 256 14.60 24.49 -4.84
C ALA A 256 13.14 24.65 -5.26
N LEU A 257 12.21 24.69 -4.31
CA LEU A 257 10.76 24.80 -4.55
C LEU A 257 10.25 26.25 -4.70
N LYS A 258 11.07 27.27 -4.53
CA LYS A 258 10.64 28.68 -4.58
C LYS A 258 9.83 29.04 -5.84
N GLY A 259 10.17 28.47 -6.98
CA GLY A 259 9.45 28.69 -8.25
C GLY A 259 8.04 28.10 -8.29
N MET A 260 7.68 27.22 -7.35
CA MET A 260 6.35 26.62 -7.22
C MET A 260 5.49 27.33 -6.16
N GLN A 261 6.02 28.35 -5.50
CA GLN A 261 5.27 29.09 -4.47
C GLN A 261 4.11 29.85 -5.10
N GLN A 262 2.94 29.78 -4.43
CA GLN A 262 1.75 30.52 -4.83
C GLN A 262 2.03 32.02 -4.81
N THR A 263 1.51 32.72 -5.83
CA THR A 263 1.54 34.17 -5.91
C THR A 263 0.10 34.72 -5.93
N LYS A 264 -0.04 36.03 -5.92
CA LYS A 264 -1.35 36.66 -6.03
C LYS A 264 -2.11 36.27 -7.31
N ASP A 265 -1.38 35.98 -8.37
CA ASP A 265 -1.93 35.76 -9.72
C ASP A 265 -1.81 34.29 -10.20
N THR A 266 -1.14 33.42 -9.42
CA THR A 266 -0.89 32.03 -9.80
C THR A 266 -1.20 31.08 -8.67
N ASN A 267 -1.66 29.86 -9.03
CA ASN A 267 -1.70 28.74 -8.08
C ASN A 267 -0.27 28.32 -7.67
N GLY A 268 -0.17 27.43 -6.70
CA GLY A 268 1.10 26.94 -6.18
C GLY A 268 0.92 26.42 -4.78
N LEU A 269 2.00 26.43 -4.00
CA LEU A 269 2.04 25.98 -2.60
C LEU A 269 2.56 27.08 -1.69
N GLN A 270 2.25 26.97 -0.39
CA GLN A 270 2.93 27.78 0.63
C GLN A 270 4.15 27.03 1.14
N ILE A 271 5.23 27.78 1.40
CA ILE A 271 6.49 27.21 1.86
C ILE A 271 6.92 27.93 3.14
N TYR A 272 7.07 27.14 4.20
CA TYR A 272 7.57 27.63 5.50
C TYR A 272 8.90 26.96 5.81
N THR A 273 9.77 27.68 6.51
CA THR A 273 11.04 27.17 7.03
C THR A 273 11.10 27.41 8.52
N VAL A 274 11.52 26.41 9.29
CA VAL A 274 11.60 26.48 10.75
C VAL A 274 12.72 25.56 11.26
N LYS A 275 13.32 25.91 12.40
CA LYS A 275 14.33 25.07 13.03
C LYS A 275 13.68 23.95 13.83
N GLY A 276 14.15 22.70 13.64
CA GLY A 276 13.53 21.52 14.26
C GLY A 276 13.74 21.40 15.77
N TRP A 277 14.65 22.20 16.35
CA TRP A 277 14.87 22.28 17.78
C TRP A 277 14.09 23.42 18.48
N ASP A 278 13.48 24.33 17.72
CA ASP A 278 12.77 25.51 18.25
C ASP A 278 11.27 25.18 18.40
N TYR A 279 10.91 24.71 19.58
CA TYR A 279 9.54 24.27 19.89
C TYR A 279 8.50 25.37 19.72
N ALA A 280 8.79 26.61 20.19
CA ALA A 280 7.83 27.70 20.12
C ALA A 280 7.55 28.11 18.68
N SER A 281 8.61 28.35 17.89
CA SER A 281 8.48 28.68 16.46
C SER A 281 7.83 27.56 15.65
N LEU A 282 8.06 26.29 16.01
CA LEU A 282 7.37 25.16 15.38
C LEU A 282 5.86 25.23 15.61
N CYS A 283 5.42 25.51 16.85
CA CYS A 283 3.99 25.63 17.13
C CYS A 283 3.34 26.78 16.34
N GLU A 284 3.98 27.95 16.28
CA GLU A 284 3.46 29.12 15.56
C GLU A 284 3.34 28.87 14.05
N VAL A 285 4.42 28.39 13.44
CA VAL A 285 4.48 28.17 11.98
C VAL A 285 3.55 27.04 11.55
N LEU A 286 3.47 25.97 12.34
CA LEU A 286 2.57 24.85 12.04
C LEU A 286 1.11 25.26 12.14
N GLU A 287 0.75 26.08 13.13
CA GLU A 287 -0.59 26.61 13.23
C GLU A 287 -1.00 27.40 12.02
N GLU A 288 -0.19 28.39 11.65
CA GLU A 288 -0.44 29.24 10.49
C GLU A 288 -0.61 28.41 9.22
N GLY A 289 0.37 27.53 8.92
CA GLY A 289 0.38 26.79 7.67
C GLY A 289 -0.68 25.68 7.60
N VAL A 290 -0.98 24.99 8.71
CA VAL A 290 -2.02 23.94 8.73
C VAL A 290 -3.41 24.57 8.63
N SER A 291 -3.66 25.68 9.33
CA SER A 291 -4.92 26.44 9.21
C SER A 291 -5.11 26.92 7.78
N PHE A 292 -4.06 27.50 7.19
CA PHE A 292 -4.08 27.94 5.79
C PHE A 292 -4.42 26.80 4.81
N ALA A 293 -3.79 25.63 4.97
CA ALA A 293 -4.06 24.47 4.12
C ALA A 293 -5.52 23.99 4.24
N ARG A 294 -6.04 23.95 5.46
CA ARG A 294 -7.41 23.50 5.76
C ARG A 294 -8.46 24.44 5.17
N GLU A 295 -8.30 25.73 5.39
CA GLU A 295 -9.27 26.75 4.97
C GLU A 295 -9.28 26.95 3.46
N ASN A 296 -8.09 26.99 2.84
CA ASN A 296 -7.93 27.35 1.43
C ASN A 296 -7.80 26.16 0.48
N HIS A 297 -7.66 24.93 1.01
CA HIS A 297 -7.31 23.76 0.20
C HIS A 297 -6.05 23.99 -0.67
N THR A 298 -5.10 24.74 -0.16
CA THR A 298 -3.81 25.01 -0.80
C THR A 298 -2.74 24.13 -0.16
N PRO A 299 -1.88 23.45 -0.93
CA PRO A 299 -0.84 22.62 -0.35
C PRO A 299 0.23 23.45 0.35
N VAL A 300 0.75 22.94 1.45
CA VAL A 300 1.78 23.58 2.29
C VAL A 300 2.99 22.65 2.46
N VAL A 301 4.18 23.22 2.35
CA VAL A 301 5.44 22.52 2.59
C VAL A 301 6.16 23.21 3.77
N PHE A 302 6.41 22.43 4.83
CA PHE A 302 7.28 22.85 5.93
C PHE A 302 8.67 22.22 5.73
N HIS A 303 9.69 23.05 5.58
CA HIS A 303 11.08 22.62 5.62
C HIS A 303 11.59 22.76 7.05
N VAL A 304 11.59 21.65 7.78
CA VAL A 304 12.06 21.58 9.17
C VAL A 304 13.54 21.31 9.17
N GLN A 305 14.32 22.34 9.38
CA GLN A 305 15.77 22.38 9.24
C GLN A 305 16.50 22.07 10.56
N GLU A 306 17.80 21.74 10.45
CA GLU A 306 18.69 21.56 11.61
C GLU A 306 18.20 20.47 12.57
N LEU A 307 17.66 19.40 12.04
CA LEU A 307 17.35 18.20 12.81
C LEU A 307 18.60 17.38 13.10
N THR A 308 18.52 16.54 14.10
CA THR A 308 19.56 15.61 14.48
C THR A 308 19.16 14.17 14.20
N GLN A 309 20.13 13.26 14.21
CA GLN A 309 19.89 11.81 14.15
C GLN A 309 20.85 11.11 15.10
N PRO A 310 20.60 11.15 16.43
CA PRO A 310 21.55 10.75 17.46
C PRO A 310 22.04 9.32 17.41
N GLN A 311 21.22 8.38 16.89
CA GLN A 311 21.60 6.98 16.74
C GLN A 311 22.00 6.59 15.31
N GLY A 312 22.12 7.57 14.39
CA GLY A 312 22.31 7.32 12.97
C GLY A 312 21.06 6.83 12.26
N HIS A 313 21.19 6.43 10.99
CA HIS A 313 20.05 6.14 10.14
C HIS A 313 19.25 4.93 10.62
N SER A 314 19.93 3.83 10.97
CA SER A 314 19.31 2.57 11.40
C SER A 314 20.29 1.73 12.22
N THR A 315 19.87 0.54 12.62
CA THR A 315 20.76 -0.41 13.32
C THR A 315 21.82 -1.07 12.44
N SER A 316 21.76 -0.89 11.12
CA SER A 316 22.70 -1.52 10.18
C SER A 316 24.07 -0.87 10.08
N GLY A 317 24.31 0.30 10.67
CA GLY A 317 25.59 0.99 10.63
C GLY A 317 25.76 2.09 11.65
N SER A 318 27.01 2.49 11.84
CA SER A 318 27.37 3.60 12.72
C SER A 318 27.57 4.89 11.93
N HIS A 319 27.01 5.98 12.41
CA HIS A 319 27.09 7.30 11.78
C HIS A 319 28.45 7.98 11.98
N GLU A 320 29.25 7.55 12.97
CA GLU A 320 30.63 8.04 13.14
C GLU A 320 31.53 7.70 11.93
N ARG A 321 31.12 6.78 11.07
CA ARG A 321 31.85 6.42 9.86
C ARG A 321 31.81 7.49 8.76
N TYR A 322 30.84 8.40 8.80
CA TYR A 322 30.62 9.40 7.75
C TYR A 322 30.38 10.83 8.26
N LYS A 323 29.97 11.00 9.52
CA LYS A 323 29.84 12.33 10.13
C LYS A 323 31.15 12.75 10.77
N SER A 324 31.56 14.02 10.60
CA SER A 324 32.75 14.56 11.24
C SER A 324 32.53 14.70 12.76
N PRO A 325 33.61 14.75 13.56
CA PRO A 325 33.53 15.00 14.98
C PRO A 325 32.81 16.30 15.33
N GLU A 326 32.99 17.36 14.53
CA GLU A 326 32.35 18.67 14.67
C GLU A 326 30.82 18.53 14.44
N ARG A 327 30.41 17.77 13.42
CA ARG A 327 28.97 17.50 13.17
C ARG A 327 28.37 16.72 14.33
N LEU A 328 29.04 15.70 14.83
CA LEU A 328 28.57 14.92 15.98
C LEU A 328 28.49 15.76 17.25
N GLN A 329 29.43 16.71 17.47
CA GLN A 329 29.38 17.64 18.57
C GLN A 329 28.16 18.58 18.42
N TRP A 330 27.95 19.13 17.23
CA TRP A 330 26.82 19.98 16.94
C TRP A 330 25.50 19.26 17.21
N GLU A 331 25.35 18.00 16.78
CA GLU A 331 24.14 17.20 17.04
C GLU A 331 23.86 16.99 18.54
N ARG A 332 24.89 16.87 19.37
CA ARG A 332 24.76 16.80 20.82
C ARG A 332 24.35 18.14 21.46
N GLU A 333 24.82 19.22 20.88
CA GLU A 333 24.53 20.57 21.39
C GLU A 333 23.13 21.04 21.00
N TRP A 334 22.72 20.71 19.79
CA TRP A 334 21.45 21.13 19.18
C TRP A 334 20.39 20.00 19.16
N ASP A 335 20.52 19.00 20.02
CA ASP A 335 19.50 17.99 20.21
C ASP A 335 18.17 18.64 20.65
N GLY A 336 17.07 18.35 19.93
CA GLY A 336 15.79 19.03 20.15
C GLY A 336 15.24 18.86 21.58
N ILE A 337 15.41 17.66 22.17
CA ILE A 337 14.96 17.43 23.57
C ILE A 337 15.78 18.26 24.55
N LYS A 338 17.09 18.35 24.34
CA LYS A 338 17.96 19.20 25.15
C LYS A 338 17.55 20.68 25.02
N LYS A 339 17.29 21.14 23.78
CA LYS A 339 16.86 22.54 23.55
C LYS A 339 15.50 22.84 24.17
N MET A 340 14.55 21.90 24.10
CA MET A 340 13.27 22.07 24.76
C MET A 340 13.42 22.12 26.30
N ARG A 341 14.32 21.30 26.88
CA ARG A 341 14.64 21.35 28.30
C ARG A 341 15.20 22.72 28.73
N GLU A 342 16.17 23.23 27.97
CA GLU A 342 16.76 24.55 28.18
C GLU A 342 15.65 25.63 28.12
N TRP A 343 14.81 25.60 27.11
CA TRP A 343 13.69 26.53 26.92
C TRP A 343 12.66 26.48 28.07
N LEU A 344 12.33 25.30 28.60
CA LEU A 344 11.41 25.14 29.74
C LEU A 344 11.96 25.87 31.00
N ILE A 345 13.27 25.76 31.27
CA ILE A 345 13.89 26.41 32.42
C ILE A 345 14.01 27.92 32.21
N GLU A 346 14.43 28.36 31.04
CA GLU A 346 14.58 29.77 30.68
C GLU A 346 13.27 30.55 30.77
N ASN A 347 12.15 29.89 30.47
CA ASN A 347 10.82 30.49 30.53
C ASN A 347 10.09 30.24 31.86
N ASN A 348 10.79 29.72 32.88
CA ASN A 348 10.21 29.42 34.20
C ASN A 348 8.98 28.48 34.17
N LEU A 349 8.91 27.61 33.17
CA LEU A 349 7.86 26.58 33.04
C LEU A 349 8.16 25.36 33.91
N SER A 350 9.41 25.14 34.29
CA SER A 350 9.85 24.08 35.20
C SER A 350 11.24 24.39 35.75
N ASP A 351 11.65 23.63 36.73
CA ASP A 351 13.04 23.67 37.26
C ASP A 351 13.81 22.34 37.01
N ASP A 352 15.08 22.37 37.28
CA ASP A 352 15.96 21.21 37.04
C ASP A 352 15.53 19.96 37.82
N ALA A 353 15.03 20.13 39.04
CA ALA A 353 14.61 19.01 39.90
C ALA A 353 13.32 18.37 39.42
N GLU A 354 12.32 19.18 39.03
CA GLU A 354 11.04 18.71 38.48
C GLU A 354 11.29 17.95 37.17
N LEU A 355 12.10 18.51 36.28
CA LEU A 355 12.43 17.86 35.01
C LEU A 355 13.18 16.56 35.19
N GLN A 356 14.17 16.49 36.08
CA GLN A 356 14.91 15.28 36.39
C GLN A 356 13.98 14.17 36.93
N GLN A 357 13.01 14.51 37.79
CA GLN A 357 12.02 13.55 38.29
C GLN A 357 11.12 13.03 37.16
N LEU A 358 10.66 13.92 36.27
CA LEU A 358 9.86 13.56 35.10
C LEU A 358 10.62 12.62 34.14
N GLU A 359 11.90 12.92 33.90
CA GLU A 359 12.78 12.12 33.03
C GLU A 359 12.95 10.70 33.58
N GLU A 360 13.27 10.55 34.87
CA GLU A 360 13.44 9.21 35.46
C GLU A 360 12.14 8.41 35.52
N ALA A 361 11.02 9.05 35.84
CA ALA A 361 9.71 8.40 35.83
C ALA A 361 9.33 7.92 34.42
N THR A 362 9.60 8.74 33.39
CA THR A 362 9.35 8.41 31.98
C THR A 362 10.20 7.22 31.54
N LYS A 363 11.51 7.23 31.81
CA LYS A 363 12.41 6.12 31.49
C LYS A 363 11.96 4.80 32.13
N GLN A 364 11.56 4.88 33.41
CA GLN A 364 11.08 3.69 34.13
C GLN A 364 9.79 3.14 33.52
N SER A 365 8.82 4.02 33.16
CA SER A 365 7.57 3.63 32.50
C SER A 365 7.84 2.89 31.18
N VAL A 366 8.71 3.43 30.32
CA VAL A 366 9.08 2.80 29.05
C VAL A 366 9.71 1.41 29.27
N ARG A 367 10.58 1.27 30.28
CA ARG A 367 11.18 -0.04 30.62
C ARG A 367 10.13 -1.08 31.03
N VAL A 368 9.17 -0.67 31.84
CA VAL A 368 8.07 -1.55 32.30
C VAL A 368 7.22 -2.01 31.11
N SER A 369 6.78 -1.07 30.26
CA SER A 369 5.97 -1.40 29.08
C SER A 369 6.72 -2.28 28.07
N LYS A 370 8.02 -2.02 27.85
CA LYS A 370 8.85 -2.90 27.00
C LYS A 370 8.94 -4.33 27.55
N LEU A 371 9.09 -4.49 28.88
CA LEU A 371 9.13 -5.81 29.49
C LEU A 371 7.79 -6.52 29.37
N ALA A 372 6.68 -5.82 29.51
CA ALA A 372 5.34 -6.37 29.32
C ALA A 372 5.13 -6.86 27.86
N ALA A 373 5.54 -6.08 26.87
CA ALA A 373 5.48 -6.50 25.47
C ALA A 373 6.33 -7.75 25.20
N TRP A 374 7.54 -7.80 25.74
CA TRP A 374 8.40 -8.98 25.60
C TRP A 374 7.79 -10.23 26.25
N ASP A 375 7.19 -10.10 27.43
CA ASP A 375 6.57 -11.23 28.12
C ASP A 375 5.36 -11.76 27.35
N LYS A 376 4.51 -10.87 26.82
CA LYS A 376 3.39 -11.24 25.94
C LYS A 376 3.85 -12.05 24.72
N TYR A 377 4.96 -11.64 24.09
CA TYR A 377 5.53 -12.32 22.92
C TYR A 377 6.14 -13.68 23.26
N ILE A 378 6.97 -13.76 24.32
CA ILE A 378 7.80 -14.93 24.56
C ILE A 378 7.08 -16.04 25.35
N HIS A 379 6.11 -15.68 26.17
CA HIS A 379 5.43 -16.64 27.04
C HIS A 379 4.68 -17.75 26.29
N PRO A 380 3.85 -17.46 25.27
CA PRO A 380 3.19 -18.47 24.46
C PRO A 380 4.18 -19.41 23.75
N ILE A 381 5.30 -18.87 23.26
CA ILE A 381 6.34 -19.66 22.60
C ILE A 381 6.93 -20.67 23.58
N LYS A 382 7.26 -20.24 24.82
CA LYS A 382 7.80 -21.13 25.87
C LYS A 382 6.81 -22.22 26.29
N GLN A 383 5.52 -21.90 26.35
CA GLN A 383 4.49 -22.91 26.61
C GLN A 383 4.46 -23.99 25.52
N LYS A 384 4.47 -23.58 24.23
CA LYS A 384 4.52 -24.52 23.10
C LYS A 384 5.79 -25.37 23.09
N ILE A 385 6.93 -24.82 23.50
CA ILE A 385 8.17 -25.59 23.69
C ILE A 385 7.97 -26.69 24.74
N GLN A 386 7.37 -26.36 25.90
CA GLN A 386 7.11 -27.34 26.94
C GLN A 386 6.18 -28.47 26.45
N GLU A 387 5.09 -28.14 25.76
CA GLU A 387 4.16 -29.10 25.16
C GLU A 387 4.89 -30.03 24.19
N GLY A 388 5.62 -29.48 23.21
CA GLY A 388 6.33 -30.26 22.21
C GLY A 388 7.43 -31.14 22.75
N VAL A 389 8.26 -30.63 23.67
CA VAL A 389 9.33 -31.39 24.28
C VAL A 389 8.76 -32.52 25.19
N ALA A 390 7.63 -32.29 25.84
CA ALA A 390 6.96 -33.36 26.63
C ALA A 390 6.54 -34.51 25.71
N LEU A 391 5.99 -34.24 24.50
CA LEU A 391 5.64 -35.30 23.52
C LEU A 391 6.86 -36.09 23.04
N CYS A 392 8.00 -35.42 22.86
CA CYS A 392 9.24 -36.05 22.44
C CYS A 392 9.86 -36.97 23.49
N ASN A 393 9.52 -36.83 24.76
CA ASN A 393 10.08 -37.64 25.86
C ASN A 393 9.24 -38.88 26.22
N VAL A 394 8.07 -39.07 25.61
CA VAL A 394 7.13 -40.15 25.95
C VAL A 394 7.59 -41.50 25.39
N GLY A 395 7.60 -42.55 26.25
CA GLY A 395 7.75 -43.95 25.82
C GLY A 395 9.18 -44.37 25.45
N LEU A 396 10.19 -43.55 25.75
CA LEU A 396 11.59 -43.79 25.41
C LEU A 396 12.30 -44.57 26.52
N ASN A 397 13.27 -45.43 26.14
CA ASN A 397 14.24 -45.97 27.09
C ASN A 397 15.30 -44.91 27.45
N GLU A 398 16.12 -45.15 28.45
CA GLU A 398 17.08 -44.20 29.00
C GLU A 398 18.08 -43.67 27.94
N ALA A 399 18.57 -44.55 27.06
CA ALA A 399 19.52 -44.15 26.00
C ALA A 399 18.86 -43.25 24.95
N GLN A 400 17.65 -43.60 24.53
CA GLN A 400 16.86 -42.81 23.59
C GLN A 400 16.48 -41.47 24.19
N LEU A 401 16.03 -41.44 25.45
CA LEU A 401 15.70 -40.23 26.17
C LEU A 401 16.89 -39.26 26.23
N LYS A 402 18.08 -39.76 26.54
CA LYS A 402 19.30 -38.95 26.54
C LYS A 402 19.58 -38.30 25.19
N THR A 403 19.40 -39.05 24.09
CA THR A 403 19.64 -38.53 22.76
C THR A 403 18.58 -37.48 22.37
N VAL A 404 17.31 -37.74 22.66
CA VAL A 404 16.23 -36.75 22.42
C VAL A 404 16.46 -35.49 23.25
N GLN A 405 16.88 -35.64 24.51
CA GLN A 405 17.21 -34.50 25.36
C GLN A 405 18.41 -33.70 24.81
N GLN A 406 19.40 -34.34 24.21
CA GLN A 406 20.49 -33.64 23.51
C GLN A 406 20.00 -32.80 22.33
N ILE A 407 19.08 -33.32 21.53
CA ILE A 407 18.49 -32.62 20.40
C ILE A 407 17.65 -31.42 20.86
N THR A 408 16.86 -31.60 21.91
CA THR A 408 15.96 -30.57 22.43
C THR A 408 16.65 -29.58 23.39
N GLN A 409 17.89 -29.83 23.80
CA GLN A 409 18.62 -29.06 24.81
C GLN A 409 18.74 -27.57 24.41
N GLU A 410 19.12 -27.30 23.18
CA GLU A 410 19.26 -25.94 22.70
C GLU A 410 17.92 -25.19 22.75
N LEU A 411 16.83 -25.82 22.31
CA LEU A 411 15.48 -25.25 22.35
C LEU A 411 15.04 -24.93 23.78
N VAL A 412 15.27 -25.85 24.70
CA VAL A 412 14.85 -25.71 26.13
C VAL A 412 15.66 -24.63 26.86
N THR A 413 16.95 -24.51 26.56
CA THR A 413 17.83 -23.55 27.22
C THR A 413 17.89 -22.18 26.57
N ASN A 414 17.37 -22.05 25.35
CA ASN A 414 17.34 -20.79 24.66
C ASN A 414 16.47 -19.78 25.43
N LYS A 415 17.06 -18.63 25.76
CA LYS A 415 16.32 -17.54 26.43
C LYS A 415 15.39 -16.78 25.50
N GLU A 416 15.66 -16.83 24.22
CA GLU A 416 15.00 -16.06 23.15
C GLU A 416 14.62 -16.98 21.97
N PRO A 417 13.85 -18.07 22.22
CA PRO A 417 13.46 -19.02 21.18
C PRO A 417 12.47 -18.37 20.20
N LEU A 418 12.54 -18.79 18.96
CA LEU A 418 11.61 -18.37 17.91
C LEU A 418 10.59 -19.49 17.64
N LYS A 419 9.41 -19.12 17.12
CA LYS A 419 8.37 -20.07 16.69
C LYS A 419 8.92 -21.16 15.76
N ARG A 420 9.81 -20.80 14.82
CA ARG A 420 10.47 -21.76 13.91
C ARG A 420 11.35 -22.79 14.60
N ASP A 421 11.94 -22.44 15.75
CA ASP A 421 12.88 -23.34 16.43
C ASP A 421 12.14 -24.56 17.03
N ILE A 422 10.87 -24.37 17.42
CA ILE A 422 9.97 -25.45 17.83
C ILE A 422 9.79 -26.45 16.68
N PHE A 423 9.34 -25.96 15.54
CA PHE A 423 9.06 -26.81 14.37
C PHE A 423 10.32 -27.56 13.91
N ARG A 424 11.45 -26.87 13.78
CA ARG A 424 12.74 -27.47 13.36
C ARG A 424 13.23 -28.54 14.32
N THR A 425 13.20 -28.29 15.63
CA THR A 425 13.70 -29.24 16.63
C THR A 425 12.82 -30.46 16.69
N MET A 426 11.50 -30.31 16.68
CA MET A 426 10.59 -31.46 16.72
C MET A 426 10.62 -32.29 15.41
N SER A 427 10.74 -31.63 14.26
CA SER A 427 10.97 -32.33 12.96
C SER A 427 12.27 -33.14 13.01
N LEU A 428 13.34 -32.56 13.56
CA LEU A 428 14.61 -33.29 13.69
C LEU A 428 14.49 -34.52 14.60
N VAL A 429 13.69 -34.44 15.69
CA VAL A 429 13.40 -35.62 16.52
C VAL A 429 12.63 -36.66 15.70
N ALA A 430 11.59 -36.29 14.99
CA ALA A 430 10.81 -37.22 14.16
C ALA A 430 11.65 -37.88 13.06
N GLU A 431 12.56 -37.15 12.43
CA GLU A 431 13.47 -37.66 11.39
C GLU A 431 14.52 -38.63 11.92
N GLN A 432 15.14 -38.31 13.06
CA GLN A 432 16.18 -39.13 13.65
C GLN A 432 15.63 -40.38 14.38
N PHE A 433 14.35 -40.36 14.75
CA PHE A 433 13.68 -41.47 15.43
C PHE A 433 12.44 -41.96 14.67
N PRO A 434 12.58 -42.57 13.46
CA PRO A 434 11.44 -43.03 12.66
C PRO A 434 10.58 -44.11 13.32
N HIS A 435 11.08 -44.72 14.41
CA HIS A 435 10.35 -45.70 15.25
C HIS A 435 10.07 -45.14 16.63
N HIS A 436 9.97 -43.81 16.79
CA HIS A 436 9.63 -43.18 18.08
C HIS A 436 8.26 -43.69 18.57
N PRO A 437 8.12 -44.15 19.82
CA PRO A 437 6.85 -44.66 20.32
C PRO A 437 5.69 -43.68 20.21
N ASN A 438 6.00 -42.37 20.25
CA ASN A 438 5.01 -41.30 20.19
C ASN A 438 5.08 -40.52 18.85
N LEU A 439 5.61 -41.14 17.78
CA LEU A 439 5.84 -40.46 16.49
C LEU A 439 4.56 -39.84 15.90
N VAL A 440 3.44 -40.56 16.00
CA VAL A 440 2.14 -40.08 15.48
C VAL A 440 1.72 -38.82 16.21
N ALA A 441 1.85 -38.73 17.51
CA ALA A 441 1.48 -37.53 18.25
C ALA A 441 2.43 -36.34 17.97
N ILE A 442 3.72 -36.61 17.74
CA ILE A 442 4.71 -35.60 17.32
C ILE A 442 4.34 -35.04 15.95
N GLN A 443 4.01 -35.89 14.98
CA GLN A 443 3.58 -35.49 13.66
C GLN A 443 2.27 -34.68 13.71
N GLN A 444 1.27 -35.13 14.48
CA GLN A 444 0.03 -34.39 14.67
C GLN A 444 0.28 -33.01 15.28
N PHE A 445 1.17 -32.91 16.26
CA PHE A 445 1.56 -31.62 16.83
C PHE A 445 2.22 -30.70 15.78
N LEU A 446 3.14 -31.24 14.96
CA LEU A 446 3.80 -30.48 13.89
C LEU A 446 2.79 -29.97 12.85
N ASP A 447 1.87 -30.84 12.41
CA ASP A 447 0.83 -30.47 11.43
C ASP A 447 -0.11 -29.41 12.00
N GLN A 448 -0.55 -29.59 13.24
CA GLN A 448 -1.40 -28.62 13.93
C GLN A 448 -0.66 -27.30 14.15
N TYR A 449 0.60 -27.34 14.59
CA TYR A 449 1.40 -26.14 14.82
C TYR A 449 1.62 -25.34 13.53
N LEU A 450 1.90 -26.04 12.42
CA LEU A 450 2.01 -25.40 11.10
C LEU A 450 0.68 -24.76 10.68
N ALA A 451 -0.43 -25.48 10.84
CA ALA A 451 -1.77 -24.98 10.53
C ALA A 451 -2.17 -23.76 11.38
N GLU A 452 -1.73 -23.70 12.64
CA GLU A 452 -1.94 -22.54 13.53
C GLU A 452 -1.07 -21.34 13.13
N GLN A 453 0.20 -21.56 12.73
CA GLN A 453 1.14 -20.47 12.50
C GLN A 453 1.12 -19.92 11.07
N ALA A 454 0.97 -20.78 10.05
CA ALA A 454 1.07 -20.37 8.66
C ALA A 454 0.06 -19.25 8.24
N PRO A 455 -1.21 -19.27 8.67
CA PRO A 455 -2.16 -18.23 8.33
C PRO A 455 -1.77 -16.83 8.80
N ALA A 456 -1.05 -16.69 9.93
CA ALA A 456 -0.60 -15.41 10.42
C ALA A 456 0.31 -14.66 9.40
N TYR A 457 1.03 -15.43 8.57
CA TYR A 457 1.98 -14.90 7.59
C TYR A 457 1.43 -14.86 6.15
N SER A 458 0.33 -15.56 5.86
CA SER A 458 -0.21 -15.66 4.49
C SER A 458 -1.58 -15.00 4.30
N LYS A 459 -2.38 -14.83 5.36
CA LYS A 459 -3.71 -14.21 5.29
C LYS A 459 -3.67 -12.75 4.83
N ALA A 460 -4.81 -12.27 4.34
CA ALA A 460 -5.05 -10.89 3.95
C ALA A 460 -4.21 -10.41 2.75
N LEU A 461 -3.74 -11.32 1.88
CA LEU A 461 -3.18 -10.91 0.59
C LEU A 461 -4.28 -10.28 -0.29
N TYR A 462 -5.44 -10.89 -0.32
CA TYR A 462 -6.67 -10.38 -0.91
C TYR A 462 -7.74 -10.25 0.19
N ASN A 463 -8.83 -9.56 -0.10
CA ASN A 463 -9.96 -9.49 0.81
C ASN A 463 -10.64 -10.87 0.93
N GLU A 464 -10.61 -11.45 2.11
CA GLU A 464 -11.24 -12.74 2.41
C GLU A 464 -12.65 -12.57 3.00
N GLY A 465 -13.07 -11.35 3.29
CA GLY A 465 -14.35 -10.98 3.90
C GLY A 465 -15.53 -10.94 2.90
N PRO A 466 -16.70 -10.46 3.35
CA PRO A 466 -17.89 -10.36 2.52
C PRO A 466 -17.76 -9.42 1.31
N LYS A 467 -16.80 -8.48 1.36
CA LYS A 467 -16.50 -7.53 0.28
C LYS A 467 -15.37 -7.99 -0.64
N SER A 468 -15.05 -9.29 -0.65
CA SER A 468 -14.15 -9.85 -1.67
C SER A 468 -14.83 -9.88 -3.02
N ALA A 469 -14.17 -9.38 -4.07
CA ALA A 469 -14.67 -9.47 -5.43
C ALA A 469 -14.78 -10.92 -5.94
N LEU A 470 -14.04 -11.86 -5.33
CA LEU A 470 -14.14 -13.31 -5.62
C LEU A 470 -15.45 -13.93 -5.15
N LYS A 471 -16.18 -13.26 -4.25
CA LYS A 471 -17.50 -13.73 -3.75
C LYS A 471 -18.67 -13.18 -4.56
N VAL A 472 -18.40 -12.38 -5.59
CA VAL A 472 -19.41 -11.85 -6.49
C VAL A 472 -19.76 -12.91 -7.53
N ASN A 473 -20.99 -13.41 -7.48
CA ASN A 473 -21.47 -14.39 -8.45
C ASN A 473 -21.58 -13.79 -9.85
N GLY A 474 -21.20 -14.55 -10.86
CA GLY A 474 -21.43 -14.20 -12.26
C GLY A 474 -22.93 -14.06 -12.57
N VAL A 475 -23.26 -13.08 -13.39
CA VAL A 475 -24.61 -12.87 -13.95
C VAL A 475 -24.44 -12.75 -15.45
N PRO A 476 -25.02 -13.61 -16.27
CA PRO A 476 -24.83 -13.58 -17.72
C PRO A 476 -25.39 -12.31 -18.35
N ALA A 477 -24.76 -11.88 -19.44
CA ALA A 477 -25.30 -10.82 -20.30
C ALA A 477 -26.62 -11.30 -20.94
N THR A 478 -27.61 -10.42 -20.94
CA THR A 478 -28.91 -10.69 -21.62
C THR A 478 -29.10 -9.73 -22.78
N TYR A 479 -29.74 -10.17 -23.84
CA TYR A 479 -29.92 -9.39 -25.05
C TYR A 479 -31.40 -9.38 -25.45
N SER A 480 -31.91 -8.21 -25.80
CA SER A 480 -33.24 -8.11 -26.45
C SER A 480 -33.13 -8.55 -27.92
N ALA A 481 -34.28 -8.93 -28.52
CA ALA A 481 -34.30 -9.35 -29.92
C ALA A 481 -33.85 -8.25 -30.90
N ASP A 482 -33.98 -7.00 -30.51
CA ASP A 482 -33.60 -5.79 -31.23
C ASP A 482 -32.36 -5.13 -30.68
N ALA A 483 -31.55 -5.87 -29.89
CA ALA A 483 -30.32 -5.33 -29.29
C ALA A 483 -29.39 -4.70 -30.33
N PRO A 484 -29.00 -3.43 -30.17
CA PRO A 484 -28.15 -2.76 -31.16
C PRO A 484 -26.76 -3.39 -31.18
N THR A 485 -26.17 -3.43 -32.37
CA THR A 485 -24.76 -3.82 -32.57
C THR A 485 -23.92 -2.54 -32.69
N LEU A 486 -23.09 -2.31 -31.67
CA LEU A 486 -22.27 -1.09 -31.50
C LEU A 486 -20.78 -1.42 -31.61
N ASN A 487 -19.94 -0.40 -31.77
CA ASN A 487 -18.50 -0.58 -31.56
C ASN A 487 -18.20 -0.79 -30.07
N GLY A 488 -17.14 -1.49 -29.74
CA GLY A 488 -16.79 -1.76 -28.33
C GLY A 488 -16.62 -0.47 -27.52
N TYR A 489 -16.04 0.60 -28.08
CA TYR A 489 -15.92 1.88 -27.36
C TYR A 489 -17.31 2.52 -27.08
N GLU A 490 -18.30 2.34 -27.95
CA GLU A 490 -19.68 2.80 -27.71
C GLU A 490 -20.33 2.02 -26.57
N VAL A 491 -20.09 0.71 -26.49
CA VAL A 491 -20.55 -0.13 -25.36
C VAL A 491 -19.97 0.39 -24.04
N LEU A 492 -18.67 0.68 -24.00
CA LEU A 492 -18.04 1.26 -22.80
C LEU A 492 -18.61 2.63 -22.46
N ASN A 493 -18.81 3.50 -23.46
CA ASN A 493 -19.35 4.84 -23.24
C ASN A 493 -20.76 4.78 -22.62
N HIS A 494 -21.65 3.94 -23.14
CA HIS A 494 -22.98 3.71 -22.56
C HIS A 494 -22.91 3.14 -21.15
N TYR A 495 -21.96 2.25 -20.89
CA TYR A 495 -21.75 1.69 -19.56
C TYR A 495 -21.29 2.76 -18.57
N PHE A 496 -20.27 3.53 -18.90
CA PHE A 496 -19.77 4.59 -18.00
C PHE A 496 -20.82 5.67 -17.80
N ASP A 497 -21.62 6.01 -18.80
CA ASP A 497 -22.75 6.93 -18.66
C ASP A 497 -23.74 6.41 -17.60
N ALA A 498 -24.19 5.17 -17.72
CA ALA A 498 -25.09 4.55 -16.75
C ALA A 498 -24.48 4.42 -15.35
N LEU A 499 -23.20 4.06 -15.27
CA LEU A 499 -22.46 3.93 -14.01
C LEU A 499 -22.36 5.26 -13.27
N PHE A 500 -21.95 6.33 -13.94
CA PHE A 500 -21.80 7.65 -13.34
C PHE A 500 -23.15 8.27 -12.92
N ALA A 501 -24.24 7.91 -13.64
CA ALA A 501 -25.59 8.30 -13.26
C ALA A 501 -26.06 7.61 -11.98
N SER A 502 -25.69 6.35 -11.77
CA SER A 502 -26.19 5.51 -10.67
C SER A 502 -25.31 5.53 -9.42
N ASN A 503 -24.00 5.79 -9.55
CA ASN A 503 -23.05 5.70 -8.43
C ASN A 503 -22.25 7.00 -8.24
N PRO A 504 -22.60 7.81 -7.22
CA PRO A 504 -21.92 9.08 -6.97
C PRO A 504 -20.48 8.94 -6.41
N LEU A 505 -20.08 7.74 -5.96
CA LEU A 505 -18.75 7.49 -5.42
C LEU A 505 -17.72 7.19 -6.53
N VAL A 506 -18.15 6.99 -7.78
CA VAL A 506 -17.26 6.70 -8.91
C VAL A 506 -16.64 7.98 -9.45
N TYR A 507 -15.35 7.94 -9.62
CA TYR A 507 -14.50 8.98 -10.23
C TYR A 507 -13.68 8.35 -11.34
N ALA A 508 -13.38 9.10 -12.41
CA ALA A 508 -12.48 8.63 -13.45
C ALA A 508 -11.50 9.74 -13.84
N PHE A 509 -10.23 9.39 -13.98
CA PHE A 509 -9.20 10.35 -14.38
C PHE A 509 -7.97 9.66 -14.98
N GLY A 510 -7.26 10.40 -15.77
CA GLY A 510 -6.05 10.00 -16.47
C GLY A 510 -5.67 11.05 -17.49
N GLU A 511 -4.63 10.79 -18.27
CA GLU A 511 -4.27 11.63 -19.40
C GLU A 511 -5.33 11.54 -20.49
N ASP A 512 -5.77 12.68 -21.00
CA ASP A 512 -6.78 12.77 -22.07
C ASP A 512 -8.15 12.11 -21.79
N LEU A 513 -8.41 11.70 -20.53
CA LEU A 513 -9.66 10.98 -20.18
C LEU A 513 -10.86 11.92 -20.11
N GLY A 514 -10.65 13.16 -19.64
CA GLY A 514 -11.71 14.12 -19.37
C GLY A 514 -12.27 14.79 -20.63
N ASN A 515 -11.57 15.77 -21.16
CA ASN A 515 -12.09 16.65 -22.22
C ASN A 515 -12.38 15.92 -23.53
N ILE A 516 -11.46 15.10 -24.02
CA ILE A 516 -11.66 14.35 -25.28
C ILE A 516 -12.35 12.99 -25.07
N GLY A 517 -12.43 12.51 -23.81
CA GLY A 517 -13.10 11.27 -23.47
C GLY A 517 -12.28 10.01 -23.72
N ASP A 518 -11.01 10.04 -23.46
CA ASP A 518 -9.92 9.14 -23.77
C ASP A 518 -9.57 9.01 -25.26
N VAL A 519 -8.40 8.48 -25.57
CA VAL A 519 -7.91 8.33 -26.97
C VAL A 519 -8.75 7.38 -27.82
N ASN A 520 -9.59 6.52 -27.21
CA ASN A 520 -10.51 5.61 -27.88
C ASN A 520 -11.99 5.96 -27.64
N GLN A 521 -12.30 7.10 -27.03
CA GLN A 521 -13.63 7.68 -26.88
C GLN A 521 -14.58 6.93 -25.93
N GLY A 522 -14.06 6.08 -25.05
CA GLY A 522 -14.91 5.40 -24.06
C GLY A 522 -15.56 6.33 -23.03
N PHE A 523 -15.01 7.53 -22.80
CA PHE A 523 -15.56 8.60 -21.96
C PHE A 523 -16.04 9.84 -22.75
N ALA A 524 -16.16 9.78 -24.06
CA ALA A 524 -16.54 10.91 -24.88
C ALA A 524 -17.84 11.58 -24.41
N GLY A 525 -17.79 12.90 -24.14
CA GLY A 525 -18.93 13.68 -23.68
C GLY A 525 -19.30 13.55 -22.19
N LEU A 526 -18.73 12.59 -21.47
CA LEU A 526 -19.12 12.30 -20.09
C LEU A 526 -18.63 13.35 -19.09
N GLN A 527 -17.48 13.98 -19.31
CA GLN A 527 -17.02 15.11 -18.48
C GLN A 527 -18.02 16.26 -18.53
N LEU A 528 -18.52 16.61 -19.73
CA LEU A 528 -19.53 17.66 -19.89
C LEU A 528 -20.82 17.34 -19.12
N LYS A 529 -21.21 16.07 -19.06
CA LYS A 529 -22.43 15.61 -18.40
C LYS A 529 -22.31 15.52 -16.89
N TYR A 530 -21.19 15.01 -16.35
CA TYR A 530 -21.01 14.71 -14.93
C TYR A 530 -20.09 15.67 -14.18
N GLY A 531 -19.40 16.56 -14.89
CA GLY A 531 -18.52 17.59 -14.35
C GLY A 531 -17.06 17.17 -14.27
N ALA A 532 -16.18 18.17 -14.36
CA ALA A 532 -14.73 18.00 -14.25
C ALA A 532 -14.27 17.62 -12.81
N ASP A 533 -15.13 17.73 -11.82
CA ASP A 533 -14.83 17.25 -10.45
C ASP A 533 -14.88 15.73 -10.35
N ARG A 534 -15.58 15.05 -11.26
CA ARG A 534 -15.74 13.57 -11.24
C ARG A 534 -15.01 12.88 -12.37
N ILE A 535 -14.89 13.50 -13.53
CA ILE A 535 -14.21 12.97 -14.72
C ILE A 535 -13.25 14.05 -15.21
N PHE A 536 -11.93 13.80 -15.12
CA PHE A 536 -10.95 14.85 -15.35
C PHE A 536 -9.65 14.37 -15.96
N ASP A 537 -8.97 15.29 -16.63
CA ASP A 537 -7.64 15.10 -17.17
C ASP A 537 -6.57 15.27 -16.09
N THR A 538 -5.46 14.59 -16.27
CA THR A 538 -4.23 14.79 -15.47
C THR A 538 -3.07 15.20 -16.38
N GLY A 539 -2.00 15.72 -15.79
CA GLY A 539 -0.71 15.77 -16.47
C GLY A 539 -0.12 14.37 -16.63
N ILE A 540 0.95 14.25 -17.43
CA ILE A 540 1.74 13.02 -17.61
C ILE A 540 2.52 12.78 -16.31
N ARG A 541 2.06 11.86 -15.48
CA ARG A 541 2.58 11.59 -14.14
C ARG A 541 2.07 10.26 -13.59
N GLU A 542 2.27 9.18 -14.32
CA GLU A 542 1.65 7.88 -14.10
C GLU A 542 1.81 7.37 -12.67
N GLN A 543 2.98 7.58 -12.05
CA GLN A 543 3.26 7.15 -10.69
C GLN A 543 2.32 7.81 -9.68
N SER A 544 2.14 9.12 -9.78
CA SER A 544 1.25 9.86 -8.88
C SER A 544 -0.22 9.80 -9.28
N ILE A 545 -0.58 9.50 -10.53
CA ILE A 545 -1.95 9.12 -10.91
C ILE A 545 -2.38 7.87 -10.12
N MET A 546 -1.52 6.84 -10.08
CA MET A 546 -1.78 5.61 -9.32
C MET A 546 -1.88 5.90 -7.82
N GLY A 547 -0.97 6.71 -7.27
CA GLY A 547 -1.01 7.11 -5.88
C GLY A 547 -2.24 7.94 -5.52
N GLN A 548 -2.65 8.87 -6.39
CA GLN A 548 -3.88 9.66 -6.22
C GLN A 548 -5.11 8.76 -6.17
N ALA A 549 -5.23 7.81 -7.09
CA ALA A 549 -6.32 6.84 -7.08
C ALA A 549 -6.33 6.00 -5.81
N HIS A 550 -5.15 5.53 -5.40
CA HIS A 550 -4.97 4.76 -4.17
C HIS A 550 -5.49 5.51 -2.95
N GLY A 551 -5.04 6.75 -2.72
CA GLY A 551 -5.49 7.55 -1.57
C GLY A 551 -6.99 7.88 -1.62
N MET A 552 -7.56 8.18 -2.78
CA MET A 552 -9.00 8.37 -2.95
C MET A 552 -9.78 7.10 -2.59
N ALA A 553 -9.34 5.95 -3.05
CA ALA A 553 -9.98 4.65 -2.77
C ALA A 553 -9.91 4.31 -1.26
N MET A 554 -8.80 4.60 -0.59
CA MET A 554 -8.66 4.39 0.85
C MET A 554 -9.68 5.21 1.68
N ARG A 555 -10.20 6.28 1.12
CA ARG A 555 -11.25 7.12 1.73
C ARG A 555 -12.68 6.74 1.31
N GLY A 556 -12.88 5.59 0.69
CA GLY A 556 -14.20 5.05 0.31
C GLY A 556 -14.72 5.52 -1.05
N LEU A 557 -13.98 6.31 -1.81
CA LEU A 557 -14.30 6.61 -3.20
C LEU A 557 -13.98 5.40 -4.11
N ARG A 558 -14.52 5.41 -5.33
CA ARG A 558 -14.36 4.32 -6.32
C ARG A 558 -13.67 4.84 -7.58
N PRO A 559 -12.37 5.13 -7.51
CA PRO A 559 -11.64 5.67 -8.66
C PRO A 559 -11.38 4.62 -9.72
N ILE A 560 -11.62 5.01 -10.97
CA ILE A 560 -11.14 4.34 -12.18
C ILE A 560 -10.02 5.22 -12.73
N ALA A 561 -8.77 4.82 -12.50
CA ALA A 561 -7.60 5.60 -12.92
C ALA A 561 -7.01 4.99 -14.19
N GLU A 562 -6.73 5.84 -15.19
CA GLU A 562 -6.26 5.39 -16.48
C GLU A 562 -4.76 5.62 -16.66
N ILE A 563 -4.10 4.57 -17.15
CA ILE A 563 -2.81 4.63 -17.85
C ILE A 563 -3.11 4.38 -19.32
N GLN A 564 -2.71 5.29 -20.22
CA GLN A 564 -3.12 5.25 -21.62
C GLN A 564 -2.79 3.92 -22.33
N TYR A 565 -1.60 3.37 -22.11
CA TYR A 565 -1.15 2.11 -22.71
C TYR A 565 -0.44 1.23 -21.70
N LEU A 566 -0.56 -0.08 -21.87
CA LEU A 566 0.02 -1.07 -20.95
C LEU A 566 1.54 -0.94 -20.80
N ASP A 567 2.25 -0.55 -21.84
CA ASP A 567 3.70 -0.29 -21.77
C ASP A 567 4.05 0.84 -20.79
N TYR A 568 3.18 1.84 -20.63
CA TYR A 568 3.39 2.97 -19.72
C TYR A 568 3.07 2.62 -18.26
N LEU A 569 2.43 1.48 -18.01
CA LEU A 569 2.22 0.97 -16.65
C LEU A 569 3.54 0.86 -15.88
N MET A 570 4.67 0.66 -16.58
CA MET A 570 5.99 0.59 -15.96
C MET A 570 6.36 1.85 -15.18
N TYR A 571 5.88 3.02 -15.59
CA TYR A 571 6.10 4.28 -14.87
C TYR A 571 5.29 4.36 -13.57
N GLY A 572 4.14 3.71 -13.51
CA GLY A 572 3.31 3.57 -12.30
C GLY A 572 3.57 2.32 -11.48
N LEU A 573 4.41 1.40 -11.99
CA LEU A 573 4.57 0.05 -11.41
C LEU A 573 5.04 0.08 -9.96
N GLN A 574 5.95 0.97 -9.60
CA GLN A 574 6.45 1.08 -8.23
C GLN A 574 5.30 1.35 -7.24
N THR A 575 4.44 2.32 -7.51
CA THR A 575 3.27 2.61 -6.66
C THR A 575 2.31 1.42 -6.59
N LEU A 576 2.06 0.77 -7.73
CA LEU A 576 1.16 -0.39 -7.78
C LEU A 576 1.71 -1.60 -7.02
N SER A 577 3.01 -1.91 -7.19
CA SER A 577 3.69 -3.03 -6.56
C SER A 577 3.91 -2.81 -5.06
N ASP A 578 4.43 -1.64 -4.67
CA ASP A 578 4.90 -1.42 -3.31
C ASP A 578 3.78 -0.95 -2.37
N ASP A 579 2.83 -0.17 -2.88
CA ASP A 579 1.79 0.44 -2.04
C ASP A 579 0.41 -0.19 -2.24
N VAL A 580 -0.12 -0.19 -3.47
CA VAL A 580 -1.49 -0.64 -3.75
C VAL A 580 -1.66 -2.13 -3.49
N SER A 581 -0.82 -2.98 -4.12
CA SER A 581 -0.95 -4.44 -4.02
C SER A 581 -0.66 -4.98 -2.62
N THR A 582 0.18 -4.30 -1.85
CA THR A 582 0.57 -4.76 -0.52
C THR A 582 -0.29 -4.20 0.61
N LEU A 583 -1.13 -3.18 0.36
CA LEU A 583 -1.86 -2.47 1.42
C LEU A 583 -2.65 -3.40 2.34
N HIS A 584 -3.48 -4.26 1.78
CA HIS A 584 -4.35 -5.16 2.55
C HIS A 584 -3.52 -6.16 3.35
N TYR A 585 -2.48 -6.72 2.74
CA TYR A 585 -1.55 -7.65 3.39
C TYR A 585 -0.77 -7.00 4.54
N ARG A 586 -0.07 -5.88 4.27
CA ARG A 586 0.80 -5.23 5.26
C ARG A 586 0.04 -4.54 6.39
N SER A 587 -1.23 -4.19 6.19
CA SER A 587 -2.13 -3.68 7.24
C SER A 587 -2.92 -4.78 7.94
N ASN A 588 -2.61 -6.06 7.71
CA ASN A 588 -3.35 -7.20 8.27
C ASN A 588 -4.87 -7.15 8.02
N GLY A 589 -5.30 -6.59 6.87
CA GLY A 589 -6.69 -6.54 6.46
C GLY A 589 -7.50 -5.35 6.99
N ILE A 590 -6.92 -4.47 7.78
CA ILE A 590 -7.65 -3.33 8.38
C ILE A 590 -7.78 -2.11 7.44
N GLN A 591 -7.15 -2.17 6.25
CA GLN A 591 -7.29 -1.13 5.22
C GLN A 591 -7.55 -1.77 3.85
N SER A 592 -8.30 -1.07 3.01
CA SER A 592 -8.66 -1.47 1.66
C SER A 592 -8.51 -0.31 0.68
N SER A 593 -8.24 -0.64 -0.58
CA SER A 593 -8.11 0.33 -1.67
C SER A 593 -8.75 -0.20 -2.95
N PRO A 594 -10.07 -0.06 -3.11
CA PRO A 594 -10.79 -0.54 -4.29
C PRO A 594 -10.59 0.34 -5.53
N VAL A 595 -9.33 0.54 -5.91
CA VAL A 595 -8.97 1.23 -7.14
C VAL A 595 -9.08 0.28 -8.33
N ILE A 596 -9.64 0.74 -9.44
CA ILE A 596 -9.57 0.06 -10.72
C ILE A 596 -8.60 0.83 -11.61
N VAL A 597 -7.47 0.21 -11.92
CA VAL A 597 -6.52 0.73 -12.90
C VAL A 597 -6.96 0.24 -14.27
N ARG A 598 -7.35 1.16 -15.13
CA ARG A 598 -7.74 0.92 -16.50
C ARG A 598 -6.56 1.17 -17.43
N THR A 599 -6.28 0.25 -18.34
CA THR A 599 -5.28 0.48 -19.39
C THR A 599 -5.67 -0.27 -20.66
N ARG A 600 -5.06 0.11 -21.77
CA ARG A 600 -5.24 -0.56 -23.06
C ARG A 600 -3.98 -1.36 -23.38
N GLY A 601 -4.17 -2.58 -23.75
CA GLY A 601 -3.05 -3.44 -24.07
C GLY A 601 -3.49 -4.71 -24.74
N HIS A 602 -2.61 -5.67 -24.71
CA HIS A 602 -2.83 -6.97 -25.27
C HIS A 602 -3.24 -6.87 -26.75
N ARG A 603 -2.26 -6.93 -27.63
CA ARG A 603 -2.32 -6.72 -29.08
C ARG A 603 -2.25 -5.24 -29.50
N LEU A 604 -1.15 -4.62 -29.18
CA LEU A 604 -0.76 -3.31 -29.72
C LEU A 604 0.30 -3.49 -30.84
N GLU A 605 0.54 -2.44 -31.61
CA GLU A 605 1.55 -2.42 -32.67
C GLU A 605 2.74 -1.52 -32.32
N GLY A 606 3.95 -1.95 -32.70
CA GLY A 606 5.18 -1.18 -32.58
C GLY A 606 5.93 -1.33 -31.24
N ILE A 607 7.20 -0.93 -31.25
CA ILE A 607 8.18 -1.26 -30.23
C ILE A 607 7.90 -0.63 -28.85
N PHE A 608 7.20 0.51 -28.81
CA PHE A 608 6.89 1.23 -27.55
C PHE A 608 5.42 1.12 -27.12
N HIS A 609 4.56 0.46 -27.91
CA HIS A 609 3.13 0.30 -27.64
C HIS A 609 2.67 -1.14 -27.86
N SER A 610 3.58 -2.08 -27.89
CA SER A 610 3.29 -3.46 -28.29
C SER A 610 3.64 -4.46 -27.21
N GLY A 611 4.09 -3.98 -26.07
CA GLY A 611 4.43 -4.86 -24.96
C GLY A 611 3.16 -5.48 -24.38
N SER A 612 3.27 -6.75 -24.06
CA SER A 612 2.32 -7.46 -23.22
C SER A 612 3.11 -8.05 -22.06
N PRO A 613 3.66 -7.20 -21.14
CA PRO A 613 4.58 -7.63 -20.09
C PRO A 613 3.84 -8.34 -18.95
N MET A 614 2.99 -9.31 -19.30
CA MET A 614 2.08 -9.98 -18.37
C MET A 614 2.84 -10.80 -17.32
N GLY A 615 3.97 -11.40 -17.68
CA GLY A 615 4.84 -12.09 -16.73
C GLY A 615 5.33 -11.17 -15.62
N MET A 616 5.79 -9.96 -15.96
CA MET A 616 6.17 -8.94 -14.98
C MET A 616 4.97 -8.55 -14.11
N ILE A 617 3.81 -8.32 -14.70
CA ILE A 617 2.59 -7.89 -14.02
C ILE A 617 2.13 -8.93 -13.00
N VAL A 618 2.01 -10.20 -13.38
CA VAL A 618 1.55 -11.25 -12.46
C VAL A 618 2.53 -11.53 -11.31
N HIS A 619 3.81 -11.17 -11.46
CA HIS A 619 4.79 -11.28 -10.38
C HIS A 619 4.78 -10.05 -9.47
N ALA A 620 4.69 -8.85 -10.03
CA ALA A 620 4.77 -7.60 -9.28
C ALA A 620 3.48 -7.23 -8.53
N LEU A 621 2.30 -7.62 -9.04
CA LEU A 621 1.01 -7.16 -8.54
C LEU A 621 0.27 -8.19 -7.66
N ARG A 622 0.98 -9.01 -6.90
CA ARG A 622 0.38 -9.93 -5.92
C ARG A 622 -0.36 -9.14 -4.84
N GLY A 623 -1.69 -9.32 -4.77
CA GLY A 623 -2.62 -8.53 -3.95
C GLY A 623 -3.54 -7.62 -4.76
N MET A 624 -3.35 -7.55 -6.09
CA MET A 624 -4.31 -6.95 -7.03
C MET A 624 -4.90 -8.03 -7.94
N PHE A 625 -6.13 -7.84 -8.39
CA PHE A 625 -6.67 -8.65 -9.48
C PHE A 625 -6.13 -8.17 -10.83
N VAL A 626 -5.88 -9.10 -11.74
CA VAL A 626 -5.44 -8.81 -13.12
C VAL A 626 -6.46 -9.41 -14.07
N CYS A 627 -7.26 -8.55 -14.66
CA CYS A 627 -8.38 -8.88 -15.53
C CYS A 627 -8.04 -8.51 -16.99
N VAL A 628 -8.22 -9.44 -17.92
CA VAL A 628 -7.94 -9.22 -19.34
C VAL A 628 -9.15 -9.65 -20.17
N PRO A 629 -10.17 -8.79 -20.30
CA PRO A 629 -11.37 -9.10 -21.06
C PRO A 629 -11.04 -9.31 -22.55
N ARG A 630 -11.72 -10.27 -23.18
CA ARG A 630 -11.59 -10.55 -24.62
C ARG A 630 -12.26 -9.51 -25.53
N ASN A 631 -13.23 -8.78 -24.98
CA ASN A 631 -13.99 -7.73 -25.67
C ASN A 631 -14.57 -6.72 -24.67
N MET A 632 -15.25 -5.68 -25.13
CA MET A 632 -15.71 -4.59 -24.27
C MET A 632 -16.98 -4.95 -23.49
N VAL A 633 -17.84 -5.83 -24.00
CA VAL A 633 -18.96 -6.37 -23.24
C VAL A 633 -18.46 -7.12 -22.01
N GLN A 634 -17.43 -7.98 -22.17
CA GLN A 634 -16.84 -8.68 -21.02
C GLN A 634 -16.16 -7.72 -20.03
N ALA A 635 -15.52 -6.65 -20.54
CA ALA A 635 -14.94 -5.61 -19.69
C ALA A 635 -16.00 -4.97 -18.77
N VAL A 636 -17.19 -4.67 -19.31
CA VAL A 636 -18.34 -4.17 -18.51
C VAL A 636 -18.69 -5.11 -17.37
N GLY A 637 -18.80 -6.41 -17.64
CA GLY A 637 -19.08 -7.40 -16.61
C GLY A 637 -18.01 -7.47 -15.52
N MET A 638 -16.74 -7.31 -15.90
CA MET A 638 -15.61 -7.24 -14.95
C MET A 638 -15.66 -5.96 -14.11
N TYR A 639 -15.93 -4.79 -14.71
CA TYR A 639 -16.13 -3.55 -13.96
C TYR A 639 -17.22 -3.68 -12.91
N ASN A 640 -18.37 -4.24 -13.28
CA ASN A 640 -19.49 -4.47 -12.35
C ASN A 640 -19.11 -5.38 -11.18
N THR A 641 -18.34 -6.42 -11.43
CA THR A 641 -17.82 -7.32 -10.39
C THR A 641 -16.87 -6.60 -9.44
N LEU A 642 -15.88 -5.91 -9.98
CA LEU A 642 -14.85 -5.18 -9.22
C LEU A 642 -15.47 -4.06 -8.38
N LEU A 643 -16.46 -3.35 -8.89
CA LEU A 643 -17.14 -2.27 -8.14
C LEU A 643 -17.96 -2.77 -6.94
N GLN A 644 -18.25 -4.06 -6.82
CA GLN A 644 -18.89 -4.65 -5.64
C GLN A 644 -17.90 -5.11 -4.57
N GLY A 645 -16.64 -5.32 -4.96
CA GLY A 645 -15.56 -5.69 -4.05
C GLY A 645 -14.78 -4.51 -3.51
N ASN A 646 -13.87 -4.77 -2.57
CA ASN A 646 -12.94 -3.79 -2.01
C ASN A 646 -11.48 -4.07 -2.38
N ASP A 647 -11.26 -4.96 -3.32
CA ASP A 647 -9.92 -5.31 -3.80
C ASP A 647 -9.48 -4.36 -4.92
N PRO A 648 -8.19 -4.01 -5.01
CA PRO A 648 -7.64 -3.29 -6.14
C PRO A 648 -7.53 -4.20 -7.37
N ALA A 649 -7.67 -3.62 -8.56
CA ALA A 649 -7.57 -4.36 -9.81
C ALA A 649 -6.88 -3.58 -10.92
N LEU A 650 -6.18 -4.32 -11.79
CA LEU A 650 -5.75 -3.90 -13.10
C LEU A 650 -6.66 -4.53 -14.14
N LEU A 651 -7.33 -3.72 -14.95
CA LEU A 651 -8.18 -4.16 -16.05
C LEU A 651 -7.56 -3.71 -17.37
N ILE A 652 -7.15 -4.68 -18.20
CA ILE A 652 -6.43 -4.47 -19.45
C ILE A 652 -7.41 -4.67 -20.60
N GLU A 653 -7.97 -3.58 -21.10
CA GLU A 653 -8.88 -3.59 -22.23
C GLU A 653 -8.15 -3.91 -23.53
N CYS A 654 -8.65 -4.87 -24.30
CA CYS A 654 -8.07 -5.23 -25.59
C CYS A 654 -8.13 -4.07 -26.57
N LEU A 655 -7.00 -3.50 -27.00
CA LEU A 655 -6.99 -2.35 -27.90
C LEU A 655 -7.79 -2.60 -29.17
N ASN A 656 -7.60 -3.74 -29.84
CA ASN A 656 -8.32 -4.09 -31.05
C ASN A 656 -9.82 -4.32 -30.83
N GLY A 657 -10.28 -4.45 -29.57
CA GLY A 657 -11.69 -4.58 -29.21
C GLY A 657 -12.52 -3.33 -29.39
N TYR A 658 -11.93 -2.13 -29.28
CA TYR A 658 -12.67 -0.87 -29.31
C TYR A 658 -13.48 -0.63 -30.60
N ARG A 659 -13.00 -1.13 -31.73
CA ARG A 659 -13.66 -0.97 -33.03
C ARG A 659 -14.40 -2.22 -33.51
N LEU A 660 -14.36 -3.30 -32.74
CA LEU A 660 -15.15 -4.48 -33.06
C LEU A 660 -16.62 -4.24 -32.76
N LYS A 661 -17.48 -4.87 -33.56
CA LYS A 661 -18.94 -4.81 -33.38
C LYS A 661 -19.40 -5.82 -32.36
N GLU A 662 -20.10 -5.35 -31.36
CA GLU A 662 -20.63 -6.16 -30.25
C GLU A 662 -22.11 -5.85 -30.02
N GLN A 663 -22.89 -6.86 -29.65
CA GLN A 663 -24.27 -6.64 -29.22
C GLN A 663 -24.31 -5.99 -27.85
N MET A 664 -25.11 -4.94 -27.69
CA MET A 664 -25.27 -4.25 -26.41
C MET A 664 -26.12 -5.06 -25.44
N PRO A 665 -25.61 -5.40 -24.23
CA PRO A 665 -26.45 -6.08 -23.23
C PRO A 665 -27.59 -5.21 -22.73
N SER A 666 -28.76 -5.81 -22.53
CA SER A 666 -29.91 -5.12 -21.92
C SER A 666 -29.79 -4.92 -20.42
N ASN A 667 -28.99 -5.76 -19.74
CA ASN A 667 -28.72 -5.72 -18.28
C ASN A 667 -27.33 -5.13 -17.96
N LEU A 668 -26.98 -4.01 -18.58
CA LEU A 668 -25.65 -3.41 -18.62
C LEU A 668 -25.01 -3.21 -17.24
N LEU A 669 -25.75 -2.79 -16.22
CA LEU A 669 -25.26 -2.58 -14.85
C LEU A 669 -25.35 -3.83 -13.95
N ASP A 670 -26.10 -4.86 -14.38
CA ASP A 670 -26.32 -6.08 -13.59
C ASP A 670 -25.47 -7.27 -14.05
N PHE A 671 -25.06 -7.27 -15.32
CA PHE A 671 -24.16 -8.26 -15.90
C PHE A 671 -22.84 -8.31 -15.14
N LYS A 672 -22.35 -9.50 -14.77
CA LYS A 672 -21.13 -9.70 -13.98
C LYS A 672 -20.32 -10.88 -14.47
N VAL A 673 -19.02 -10.71 -14.60
CA VAL A 673 -18.08 -11.80 -14.85
C VAL A 673 -17.48 -12.24 -13.51
N ALA A 674 -17.59 -13.51 -13.16
CA ALA A 674 -16.94 -14.06 -11.97
C ALA A 674 -15.42 -14.10 -12.18
N LEU A 675 -14.66 -13.58 -11.21
CA LEU A 675 -13.19 -13.54 -11.30
C LEU A 675 -12.58 -14.90 -10.93
N GLY A 676 -11.49 -15.26 -11.58
CA GLY A 676 -10.79 -16.52 -11.36
C GLY A 676 -11.49 -17.76 -11.92
N ILE A 677 -12.54 -17.58 -12.71
CA ILE A 677 -13.32 -18.66 -13.34
C ILE A 677 -13.08 -18.62 -14.84
N PRO A 678 -12.36 -19.59 -15.44
CA PRO A 678 -12.22 -19.69 -16.88
C PRO A 678 -13.55 -19.99 -17.58
N GLU A 679 -13.71 -19.53 -18.82
CA GLU A 679 -14.87 -19.79 -19.66
C GLU A 679 -14.50 -20.72 -20.82
N ILE A 680 -15.29 -21.78 -21.03
CA ILE A 680 -15.16 -22.64 -22.20
C ILE A 680 -15.89 -21.95 -23.36
N ILE A 681 -15.13 -21.38 -24.29
CA ILE A 681 -15.67 -20.68 -25.46
C ILE A 681 -16.15 -21.65 -26.52
N LYS A 682 -15.44 -22.73 -26.70
CA LYS A 682 -15.76 -23.81 -27.60
C LYS A 682 -15.41 -25.15 -26.95
N SER A 683 -16.36 -26.06 -26.89
CA SER A 683 -16.11 -27.45 -26.50
C SER A 683 -15.39 -28.20 -27.63
N GLY A 684 -14.48 -29.10 -27.25
CA GLY A 684 -13.76 -29.96 -28.20
C GLY A 684 -13.23 -31.23 -27.52
N SER A 685 -12.67 -32.16 -28.29
CA SER A 685 -12.26 -33.48 -27.80
C SER A 685 -10.78 -33.82 -27.98
N ASP A 686 -10.07 -33.11 -28.86
CA ASP A 686 -8.73 -33.55 -29.29
C ASP A 686 -7.57 -32.83 -28.61
N VAL A 687 -7.73 -31.49 -28.37
CA VAL A 687 -6.71 -30.65 -27.73
C VAL A 687 -7.37 -29.45 -27.02
N THR A 688 -6.92 -29.16 -25.81
CA THR A 688 -7.30 -27.96 -25.08
C THR A 688 -6.35 -26.81 -25.41
N ILE A 689 -6.86 -25.67 -25.83
CA ILE A 689 -6.10 -24.42 -26.05
C ILE A 689 -6.52 -23.40 -25.01
N VAL A 690 -5.57 -22.99 -24.17
CA VAL A 690 -5.78 -22.02 -23.09
C VAL A 690 -5.19 -20.68 -23.49
N THR A 691 -6.00 -19.65 -23.46
CA THR A 691 -5.61 -18.28 -23.85
C THR A 691 -6.47 -17.24 -23.16
N TYR A 692 -6.30 -15.97 -23.46
CA TYR A 692 -7.11 -14.86 -22.96
C TYR A 692 -7.00 -13.61 -23.86
N GLY A 693 -7.84 -12.62 -23.59
CA GLY A 693 -7.77 -11.31 -24.22
C GLY A 693 -7.86 -11.37 -25.75
N SER A 694 -7.06 -10.56 -26.43
CA SER A 694 -7.05 -10.48 -27.89
C SER A 694 -6.58 -11.75 -28.59
N THR A 695 -5.76 -12.57 -27.93
CA THR A 695 -5.23 -13.80 -28.52
C THR A 695 -6.32 -14.85 -28.74
N LEU A 696 -7.44 -14.73 -28.01
CA LEU A 696 -8.60 -15.63 -28.19
C LEU A 696 -9.09 -15.65 -29.64
N ARG A 697 -9.23 -14.49 -30.31
CA ARG A 697 -9.70 -14.43 -31.72
C ARG A 697 -8.78 -15.17 -32.69
N ILE A 698 -7.48 -15.12 -32.43
CA ILE A 698 -6.50 -15.85 -33.26
C ILE A 698 -6.66 -17.36 -33.07
N VAL A 699 -6.90 -17.79 -31.82
CA VAL A 699 -7.16 -19.20 -31.48
C VAL A 699 -8.47 -19.68 -32.05
N GLU A 700 -9.56 -18.88 -32.05
CA GLU A 700 -10.84 -19.20 -32.66
C GLU A 700 -10.74 -19.38 -34.18
N ASP A 701 -10.00 -18.48 -34.89
CA ASP A 701 -9.75 -18.64 -36.32
C ASP A 701 -8.94 -19.91 -36.60
N ALA A 702 -7.87 -20.15 -35.82
CA ALA A 702 -7.09 -21.37 -35.96
C ALA A 702 -7.90 -22.64 -35.73
N ALA A 703 -8.74 -22.65 -34.67
CA ALA A 703 -9.60 -23.79 -34.36
C ALA A 703 -10.65 -24.05 -35.46
N SER A 704 -11.22 -22.98 -36.04
CA SER A 704 -12.14 -23.10 -37.17
C SER A 704 -11.48 -23.78 -38.40
N ARG A 705 -10.23 -23.43 -38.68
CA ARG A 705 -9.47 -24.02 -39.79
C ARG A 705 -8.99 -25.43 -39.45
N LEU A 706 -8.65 -25.73 -38.19
CA LEU A 706 -8.31 -27.07 -37.72
C LEU A 706 -9.49 -28.03 -37.75
N ALA A 707 -10.73 -27.55 -37.48
CA ALA A 707 -11.94 -28.34 -37.60
C ALA A 707 -12.18 -28.85 -39.03
N MET A 708 -11.84 -28.05 -40.07
CA MET A 708 -11.87 -28.49 -41.45
C MET A 708 -10.83 -29.59 -41.77
N MET A 709 -9.80 -29.73 -40.92
CA MET A 709 -8.79 -30.80 -41.00
C MET A 709 -9.13 -31.99 -40.10
N GLY A 710 -10.29 -32.01 -39.44
CA GLY A 710 -10.73 -33.08 -38.57
C GLY A 710 -10.14 -33.03 -37.16
N ILE A 711 -9.62 -31.87 -36.69
CA ILE A 711 -9.11 -31.68 -35.34
C ILE A 711 -10.09 -30.81 -34.55
N ASP A 712 -10.66 -31.34 -33.46
CA ASP A 712 -11.66 -30.68 -32.63
C ASP A 712 -11.01 -30.06 -31.38
N CYS A 713 -10.74 -28.74 -31.47
CA CYS A 713 -10.13 -27.99 -30.38
C CYS A 713 -11.16 -27.54 -29.33
N GLU A 714 -10.84 -27.76 -28.06
CA GLU A 714 -11.48 -27.06 -26.96
C GLU A 714 -10.75 -25.74 -26.69
N ILE A 715 -11.51 -24.63 -26.55
CA ILE A 715 -10.95 -23.30 -26.34
C ILE A 715 -11.38 -22.77 -24.97
N ILE A 716 -10.43 -22.38 -24.16
CA ILE A 716 -10.64 -21.81 -22.83
C ILE A 716 -10.09 -20.39 -22.79
N ASP A 717 -10.99 -19.45 -22.41
CA ASP A 717 -10.63 -18.09 -22.03
C ASP A 717 -10.44 -17.99 -20.52
N VAL A 718 -9.22 -17.74 -20.05
CA VAL A 718 -8.95 -17.64 -18.60
C VAL A 718 -9.47 -16.37 -17.96
N GLN A 719 -9.77 -15.34 -18.71
CA GLN A 719 -10.39 -14.07 -18.29
C GLN A 719 -9.56 -13.28 -17.27
N THR A 720 -8.99 -13.93 -16.28
CA THR A 720 -8.17 -13.34 -15.22
C THR A 720 -6.88 -14.11 -15.03
N LEU A 721 -5.77 -13.38 -14.84
CA LEU A 721 -4.46 -13.97 -14.52
C LEU A 721 -4.20 -13.99 -13.00
N LEU A 722 -4.75 -13.01 -12.27
CA LEU A 722 -4.75 -12.97 -10.81
C LEU A 722 -6.18 -12.68 -10.34
N PRO A 723 -6.85 -13.64 -9.66
CA PRO A 723 -6.44 -15.04 -9.49
C PRO A 723 -6.64 -15.85 -10.79
N PHE A 724 -5.94 -16.98 -10.86
CA PHE A 724 -6.00 -17.87 -12.00
C PHE A 724 -6.74 -19.15 -11.63
N ASP A 725 -7.75 -19.54 -12.42
CA ASP A 725 -8.48 -20.83 -12.37
C ASP A 725 -8.63 -21.44 -10.95
N ILE A 726 -9.33 -20.71 -10.07
CA ILE A 726 -9.45 -21.05 -8.64
C ILE A 726 -10.20 -22.36 -8.35
N HIS A 727 -10.89 -22.92 -9.36
CA HIS A 727 -11.63 -24.16 -9.26
C HIS A 727 -11.02 -25.30 -10.08
N HIS A 728 -9.84 -25.10 -10.66
CA HIS A 728 -9.13 -26.08 -11.49
C HIS A 728 -9.96 -26.57 -12.67
N ALA A 729 -10.75 -25.68 -13.29
CA ALA A 729 -11.64 -26.01 -14.40
C ALA A 729 -10.86 -26.46 -15.66
N ILE A 730 -9.62 -25.95 -15.84
CA ILE A 730 -8.76 -26.33 -16.98
C ILE A 730 -8.35 -27.80 -16.88
N ILE A 731 -8.20 -28.34 -15.67
CA ILE A 731 -7.90 -29.77 -15.47
C ILE A 731 -9.04 -30.65 -15.98
N GLU A 732 -10.30 -30.26 -15.82
CA GLU A 732 -11.44 -31.05 -16.31
C GLU A 732 -11.44 -31.12 -17.84
N SER A 733 -11.03 -30.06 -18.52
CA SER A 733 -10.81 -30.06 -19.96
C SER A 733 -9.63 -30.94 -20.36
N LEU A 734 -8.53 -30.86 -19.63
CA LEU A 734 -7.35 -31.66 -19.90
C LEU A 734 -7.57 -33.16 -19.72
N LYS A 735 -8.40 -33.57 -18.74
CA LYS A 735 -8.83 -34.96 -18.56
C LYS A 735 -9.56 -35.52 -19.79
N LYS A 736 -10.24 -34.67 -20.54
CA LYS A 736 -11.00 -35.07 -21.73
C LYS A 736 -10.13 -35.13 -22.97
N THR A 737 -9.22 -34.15 -23.16
CA THR A 737 -8.46 -33.97 -24.38
C THR A 737 -7.07 -34.61 -24.35
N ASN A 738 -6.51 -34.79 -23.15
CA ASN A 738 -5.15 -35.32 -22.88
C ASN A 738 -4.01 -34.54 -23.54
N ARG A 739 -4.28 -33.39 -24.15
CA ARG A 739 -3.36 -32.52 -24.86
C ARG A 739 -3.67 -31.06 -24.55
N ILE A 740 -2.63 -30.28 -24.37
CA ILE A 740 -2.81 -28.86 -24.00
C ILE A 740 -1.79 -27.94 -24.66
N LEU A 741 -2.27 -26.77 -25.10
CA LEU A 741 -1.48 -25.68 -25.64
C LEU A 741 -1.83 -24.38 -24.92
N PHE A 742 -0.86 -23.69 -24.35
CA PHE A 742 -1.01 -22.33 -23.80
C PHE A 742 -0.54 -21.31 -24.84
N VAL A 743 -1.39 -20.34 -25.14
CA VAL A 743 -1.12 -19.29 -26.16
C VAL A 743 -1.25 -17.92 -25.56
N ASP A 744 -0.21 -17.10 -25.71
CA ASP A 744 -0.21 -15.69 -25.35
C ASP A 744 0.82 -14.90 -26.13
N GLU A 745 0.70 -13.60 -26.18
CA GLU A 745 1.58 -12.67 -26.91
C GLU A 745 2.71 -12.08 -26.05
N ASP A 746 2.87 -12.47 -24.78
CA ASP A 746 4.05 -12.15 -23.97
C ASP A 746 5.28 -12.94 -24.47
N VAL A 747 6.47 -12.48 -24.13
CA VAL A 747 7.73 -13.15 -24.48
C VAL A 747 7.86 -14.51 -23.79
N PRO A 748 8.74 -15.42 -24.29
CA PRO A 748 9.00 -16.68 -23.62
C PRO A 748 9.42 -16.49 -22.15
N GLY A 749 8.81 -17.28 -21.26
CA GLY A 749 9.00 -17.12 -19.82
C GLY A 749 7.99 -16.19 -19.14
N GLY A 750 7.13 -15.53 -19.91
CA GLY A 750 6.05 -14.67 -19.41
C GLY A 750 4.77 -15.42 -19.04
N ALA A 751 3.60 -14.90 -19.44
CA ALA A 751 2.31 -15.43 -19.03
C ALA A 751 2.06 -16.90 -19.43
N THR A 752 2.56 -17.36 -20.58
CA THR A 752 2.45 -18.78 -20.96
C THR A 752 3.16 -19.69 -19.98
N ALA A 753 4.33 -19.30 -19.48
CA ALA A 753 5.06 -20.07 -18.47
C ALA A 753 4.32 -20.06 -17.12
N TYR A 754 3.73 -18.93 -16.73
CA TYR A 754 2.89 -18.82 -15.54
C TYR A 754 1.67 -19.76 -15.62
N MET A 755 0.91 -19.72 -16.72
CA MET A 755 -0.24 -20.60 -16.93
C MET A 755 0.16 -22.08 -16.95
N TYR A 756 1.28 -22.40 -17.60
CA TYR A 756 1.84 -23.75 -17.62
C TYR A 756 2.11 -24.24 -16.19
N GLN A 757 2.85 -23.47 -15.40
CA GLN A 757 3.17 -23.83 -14.02
C GLN A 757 1.89 -24.07 -13.21
N GLN A 758 0.92 -23.16 -13.30
CA GLN A 758 -0.35 -23.27 -12.56
C GLN A 758 -1.09 -24.57 -12.91
N VAL A 759 -1.26 -24.88 -14.20
CA VAL A 759 -2.06 -26.04 -14.62
C VAL A 759 -1.27 -27.34 -14.50
N ILE A 760 -0.02 -27.37 -15.00
CA ILE A 760 0.72 -28.62 -15.12
C ILE A 760 1.35 -29.04 -13.79
N GLU A 761 1.94 -28.11 -13.04
CA GLU A 761 2.63 -28.41 -11.78
C GLU A 761 1.67 -28.30 -10.59
N GLU A 762 1.13 -27.11 -10.33
CA GLU A 762 0.37 -26.82 -9.10
C GLU A 762 -0.96 -27.58 -9.04
N GLN A 763 -1.70 -27.62 -10.15
CA GLN A 763 -2.97 -28.36 -10.26
C GLN A 763 -2.77 -29.83 -10.63
N GLY A 764 -1.53 -30.28 -10.91
CA GLY A 764 -1.19 -31.67 -11.21
C GLY A 764 -1.62 -32.15 -12.58
N GLY A 765 -1.73 -31.26 -13.56
CA GLY A 765 -2.15 -31.54 -14.92
C GLY A 765 -1.26 -32.55 -15.67
N TYR A 766 0.02 -32.67 -15.30
CA TYR A 766 0.94 -33.62 -15.86
C TYR A 766 0.43 -35.08 -15.85
N ARG A 767 -0.48 -35.44 -14.93
CA ARG A 767 -1.07 -36.78 -14.80
C ARG A 767 -1.99 -37.19 -15.96
N TRP A 768 -2.45 -36.22 -16.73
CA TRP A 768 -3.48 -36.37 -17.75
C TRP A 768 -2.95 -36.15 -19.17
N LEU A 769 -1.63 -36.02 -19.33
CA LEU A 769 -1.00 -35.76 -20.62
C LEU A 769 -0.63 -37.07 -21.36
N ASP A 770 -1.08 -37.19 -22.61
CA ASP A 770 -0.58 -38.20 -23.55
C ASP A 770 0.72 -37.77 -24.23
N VAL A 771 0.90 -36.47 -24.41
CA VAL A 771 2.06 -35.83 -25.02
C VAL A 771 2.53 -34.65 -24.21
N SER A 772 3.70 -34.10 -24.49
CA SER A 772 4.23 -32.94 -23.78
C SER A 772 3.31 -31.72 -23.93
N ALA A 773 2.96 -31.07 -22.82
CA ALA A 773 2.28 -29.78 -22.86
C ALA A 773 3.15 -28.74 -23.61
N ARG A 774 2.52 -27.88 -24.41
CA ARG A 774 3.21 -26.90 -25.23
C ARG A 774 2.80 -25.47 -24.87
N THR A 775 3.72 -24.52 -25.12
CA THR A 775 3.47 -23.09 -25.06
C THR A 775 3.74 -22.47 -26.43
N LEU A 776 2.94 -21.49 -26.81
CA LEU A 776 3.17 -20.62 -27.97
C LEU A 776 3.14 -19.16 -27.47
N SER A 777 4.30 -18.54 -27.42
CA SER A 777 4.51 -17.14 -26.99
C SER A 777 4.98 -16.26 -28.16
N ALA A 778 5.07 -14.94 -27.92
CA ALA A 778 5.78 -14.06 -28.83
C ALA A 778 7.26 -14.45 -28.98
N LYS A 779 7.95 -13.84 -29.93
CA LYS A 779 9.40 -14.00 -30.07
C LYS A 779 10.12 -13.26 -28.91
N ALA A 780 11.35 -13.68 -28.60
CA ALA A 780 12.12 -13.13 -27.47
C ALA A 780 12.67 -11.71 -27.74
N HIS A 781 11.83 -10.85 -28.30
CA HIS A 781 12.10 -9.42 -28.54
C HIS A 781 10.78 -8.64 -28.58
N ARG A 782 10.84 -7.33 -28.41
CA ARG A 782 9.66 -6.49 -28.62
C ARG A 782 9.21 -6.56 -30.07
N PRO A 783 7.91 -6.60 -30.38
CA PRO A 783 7.40 -6.64 -31.72
C PRO A 783 7.91 -5.47 -32.58
N ALA A 784 8.24 -5.76 -33.82
CA ALA A 784 8.61 -4.73 -34.77
C ALA A 784 7.36 -3.89 -35.15
N TYR A 785 7.59 -2.73 -35.76
CA TYR A 785 6.53 -1.80 -36.13
C TYR A 785 5.66 -2.31 -37.26
N ALA A 786 4.39 -1.90 -37.23
CA ALA A 786 3.34 -2.18 -38.22
C ALA A 786 2.91 -3.67 -38.33
N SER A 787 1.93 -3.95 -39.20
CA SER A 787 1.23 -5.23 -39.27
C SER A 787 2.13 -6.44 -39.54
N ASP A 788 3.13 -6.32 -40.42
CA ASP A 788 4.08 -7.39 -40.66
C ASP A 788 5.00 -7.63 -39.45
N GLY A 789 5.42 -6.52 -38.80
CA GLY A 789 6.20 -6.58 -37.58
C GLY A 789 5.45 -7.28 -36.43
N ASP A 790 4.19 -6.95 -36.25
CA ASP A 790 3.30 -7.59 -35.28
C ASP A 790 3.09 -9.07 -35.63
N TYR A 791 2.73 -9.38 -36.86
CA TYR A 791 2.44 -10.74 -37.34
C TYR A 791 3.61 -11.71 -37.17
N PHE A 792 4.84 -11.29 -37.52
CA PHE A 792 6.03 -12.15 -37.41
C PHE A 792 6.66 -12.14 -36.02
N SER A 793 6.23 -11.25 -35.12
CA SER A 793 6.75 -11.18 -33.75
C SER A 793 5.85 -11.88 -32.73
N LYS A 794 4.54 -11.91 -32.95
CA LYS A 794 3.54 -12.46 -32.03
C LYS A 794 2.87 -13.73 -32.60
N PRO A 795 2.24 -14.56 -31.76
CA PRO A 795 1.45 -15.69 -32.22
C PRO A 795 0.41 -15.27 -33.26
N ASN A 796 0.31 -16.03 -34.30
CA ASN A 796 -0.67 -15.85 -35.38
C ASN A 796 -1.42 -17.17 -35.65
N THR A 797 -2.48 -17.13 -36.43
CA THR A 797 -3.34 -18.27 -36.76
C THR A 797 -2.53 -19.45 -37.32
N GLU A 798 -1.58 -19.19 -38.23
CA GLU A 798 -0.77 -20.21 -38.90
C GLU A 798 0.18 -20.92 -37.91
N GLU A 799 0.77 -20.16 -36.96
CA GLU A 799 1.61 -20.76 -35.92
C GLU A 799 0.80 -21.62 -34.95
N VAL A 800 -0.41 -21.19 -34.53
CA VAL A 800 -1.30 -22.00 -33.71
C VAL A 800 -1.62 -23.34 -34.43
N ILE A 801 -2.04 -23.27 -35.70
CA ILE A 801 -2.30 -24.47 -36.53
C ILE A 801 -1.10 -25.39 -36.58
N LYS A 802 0.10 -24.84 -36.83
CA LYS A 802 1.34 -25.60 -36.92
C LYS A 802 1.65 -26.35 -35.60
N VAL A 803 1.51 -25.66 -34.47
CA VAL A 803 1.80 -26.26 -33.16
C VAL A 803 0.76 -27.31 -32.81
N VAL A 804 -0.54 -27.08 -33.03
CA VAL A 804 -1.59 -28.06 -32.77
C VAL A 804 -1.38 -29.33 -33.64
N LYS A 805 -1.08 -29.16 -34.92
CA LYS A 805 -0.74 -30.31 -35.80
C LYS A 805 0.46 -31.10 -35.29
N SER A 806 1.47 -30.44 -34.75
CA SER A 806 2.62 -31.14 -34.13
C SER A 806 2.18 -31.92 -32.89
N ILE A 807 1.38 -31.36 -32.02
CA ILE A 807 0.83 -32.03 -30.82
C ILE A 807 -0.01 -33.27 -31.21
N MET A 808 -0.80 -33.16 -32.27
CA MET A 808 -1.64 -34.27 -32.75
C MET A 808 -0.83 -35.38 -33.47
N ALA A 809 0.40 -35.11 -33.90
CA ALA A 809 1.27 -36.06 -34.57
C ALA A 809 2.19 -36.85 -33.61
N GLU A 810 2.34 -36.41 -32.39
CA GLU A 810 3.08 -37.08 -31.29
C GLU A 810 2.25 -38.20 -30.71
#